data_0b695293615a2f86e8c6140b3467a121
#
_entry.id   0b695293615a2f86e8c6140b3467a121
#
_cell.length_a   1.000
_cell.length_b   1.000
_cell.length_c   1.000
_cell.angle_alpha   90.00
_cell.angle_beta   90.00
_cell.angle_gamma   90.00
#
_symmetry.space_group_name_H-M   'P 1'
#
loop_
_entity.id
_entity.type
_entity.pdbx_description
1 polymer ?
#
loop_
_entity_poly.entity_id
_entity_poly.type
_entity_poly.pdbx_seq_one_letter_code
_entity_poly.pdbx_strand_id
1 'polypeptide(L)'
;MTEPARPVFHGFEQLPLREYAERAYLDYSMYVVLDRALPFIGDGLKPVQRRIIYSMSELGLNAASKPKKSARTVGDVIGKXKYHPHGDSACYEALVLMAQPFSYRYPLIEGQGNFGSSDDPKSFAAMRYTESKLTPIAEVLLGELGQGTTDWAPNFDGTLQEPTWMPARLPHLLLNGTTGIAVGMATDVPPHNLNEIVSALLHLLDDPDASVRDLCEHVKGPDYPSTAEIITPANDLRTMYETGNGSVRARATFTKEANNVVVTALPFQVSPSKVIEQIAAQMRAKKLPWLEDVRDESDHANPVRVVLVPRSNRVDADQLMGHLFATTDMERSYRVNLNVIGLDGRPQVKNLKMLLSEWLAFRGTTVTRRLQHRLQKVERRLHLLEGLLVAFLNLDEVIHIIRTEDEPKAALIARFGLSEDQADYILETKLKQLARLEEMKIRGEQDELAKEREKILGILDSKAKLKKLIRDELTADAKKFGDARRSPLVQRQAAQAIDETELVPSEPMTVVLSEKGWIRAAKGHDIDAATLSYRDGDALQGSVRARSTQQVAFLDSEGRAYSTPVHTLPSARGNGEPLTGRFSPAPGTSFVTLASAEPDARFVLASSHGYGFVTRFENLIGRNKAGKAMLNLSSGSSVLTPSAVANVATDRIVAVTSSGNLLAIAANDLPELDKGKGNKIIEIPKAKLATERVVAIVAISPGQTLQVRSGQRTMGLKFNELDAYLGARATRGHLLPRGWQKVEGLSVE
;
A
#
# COMPACT_ATOMS: atom_id res chain seq x y z
N MET A 1 -51.25 1.61 6.88
CA MET A 1 -51.33 2.70 5.90
C MET A 1 -51.33 2.06 4.50
N THR A 2 -52.44 2.15 3.76
CA THR A 2 -52.52 1.67 2.40
C THR A 2 -51.64 2.53 1.50
N GLU A 3 -50.73 1.92 0.76
CA GLU A 3 -49.93 2.65 -0.25
C GLU A 3 -50.91 3.34 -1.21
N PRO A 4 -50.68 4.61 -1.55
CA PRO A 4 -51.51 5.30 -2.54
C PRO A 4 -51.35 4.61 -3.88
N ALA A 5 -52.48 4.35 -4.54
CA ALA A 5 -52.52 3.73 -5.86
C ALA A 5 -51.69 4.53 -6.86
N ARG A 6 -50.75 3.90 -7.54
CA ARG A 6 -49.89 4.56 -8.53
C ARG A 6 -50.76 4.99 -9.74
N PRO A 7 -50.72 6.26 -10.15
CA PRO A 7 -51.44 6.68 -11.34
C PRO A 7 -50.81 6.07 -12.61
N VAL A 8 -51.62 5.32 -13.36
CA VAL A 8 -51.19 4.74 -14.65
C VAL A 8 -51.68 5.69 -15.76
N PHE A 9 -50.71 6.32 -16.44
CA PHE A 9 -51.01 7.16 -17.58
C PHE A 9 -50.68 6.43 -18.88
N HIS A 10 -51.70 6.06 -19.65
CA HIS A 10 -51.66 5.57 -21.04
C HIS A 10 -50.29 5.09 -21.55
N GLY A 11 -49.82 3.95 -21.03
CA GLY A 11 -48.59 3.32 -21.49
C GLY A 11 -47.28 3.80 -20.86
N PHE A 12 -47.34 4.72 -19.90
CA PHE A 12 -46.14 5.20 -19.18
C PHE A 12 -46.27 4.91 -17.68
N GLU A 13 -45.26 4.27 -17.12
CA GLU A 13 -45.16 4.08 -15.68
C GLU A 13 -44.46 5.30 -15.06
N GLN A 14 -45.08 5.93 -14.05
CA GLN A 14 -44.49 7.02 -13.31
C GLN A 14 -44.00 6.55 -11.93
N LEU A 15 -42.73 6.72 -11.67
CA LEU A 15 -42.11 6.39 -10.38
C LEU A 15 -41.50 7.65 -9.77
N PRO A 16 -41.68 7.87 -8.46
CA PRO A 16 -40.93 8.95 -7.80
C PRO A 16 -39.43 8.78 -8.03
N LEU A 17 -38.73 9.86 -8.32
CA LEU A 17 -37.28 9.83 -8.57
C LEU A 17 -36.51 9.14 -7.43
N ARG A 18 -36.92 9.39 -6.19
CA ARG A 18 -36.31 8.77 -5.03
C ARG A 18 -36.43 7.24 -5.07
N GLU A 19 -37.64 6.76 -5.29
CA GLU A 19 -37.90 5.30 -5.34
C GLU A 19 -37.12 4.64 -6.50
N TYR A 20 -37.13 5.27 -7.66
CA TYR A 20 -36.37 4.80 -8.82
C TYR A 20 -34.87 4.77 -8.52
N ALA A 21 -34.33 5.86 -7.94
CA ALA A 21 -32.90 5.96 -7.66
C ALA A 21 -32.46 4.93 -6.60
N GLU A 22 -33.24 4.77 -5.52
CA GLU A 22 -32.96 3.78 -4.47
C GLU A 22 -32.92 2.36 -5.04
N ARG A 23 -33.94 2.01 -5.84
CA ARG A 23 -34.04 0.68 -6.41
C ARG A 23 -32.94 0.41 -7.43
N ALA A 24 -32.71 1.33 -8.36
CA ALA A 24 -31.68 1.20 -9.38
C ALA A 24 -30.28 1.10 -8.76
N TYR A 25 -30.02 1.89 -7.70
CA TYR A 25 -28.73 1.85 -7.00
C TYR A 25 -28.54 0.53 -6.25
N LEU A 26 -29.60 0.04 -5.60
CA LEU A 26 -29.54 -1.25 -4.90
C LEU A 26 -29.25 -2.40 -5.89
N ASP A 27 -30.01 -2.45 -7.01
CA ASP A 27 -29.85 -3.48 -8.03
C ASP A 27 -28.40 -3.42 -8.60
N TYR A 28 -27.91 -2.22 -8.92
CA TYR A 28 -26.56 -2.05 -9.41
C TYR A 28 -25.52 -2.47 -8.36
N SER A 29 -25.73 -2.11 -7.10
CA SER A 29 -24.82 -2.47 -6.01
C SER A 29 -24.70 -3.98 -5.83
N MET A 30 -25.87 -4.67 -5.85
CA MET A 30 -25.89 -6.13 -5.76
C MET A 30 -25.19 -6.78 -6.94
N TYR A 31 -25.45 -6.28 -8.15
CA TYR A 31 -24.77 -6.77 -9.36
C TYR A 31 -23.25 -6.60 -9.24
N VAL A 32 -22.77 -5.42 -8.80
CA VAL A 32 -21.32 -5.17 -8.69
C VAL A 32 -20.69 -6.10 -7.65
N VAL A 33 -21.37 -6.36 -6.54
CA VAL A 33 -20.85 -7.25 -5.49
C VAL A 33 -20.83 -8.70 -5.98
N LEU A 34 -21.95 -9.19 -6.51
CA LEU A 34 -22.15 -10.63 -6.76
C LEU A 34 -21.67 -11.09 -8.14
N ASP A 35 -21.72 -10.22 -9.16
CA ASP A 35 -21.43 -10.61 -10.55
C ASP A 35 -20.34 -9.78 -11.24
N ARG A 36 -19.51 -9.06 -10.47
CA ARG A 36 -18.43 -8.26 -11.09
C ARG A 36 -17.13 -8.24 -10.27
N ALA A 37 -17.18 -7.76 -9.01
CA ALA A 37 -15.98 -7.36 -8.29
C ALA A 37 -15.37 -8.44 -7.40
N LEU A 38 -16.21 -9.27 -6.77
CA LEU A 38 -15.74 -10.25 -5.80
C LEU A 38 -15.59 -11.64 -6.44
N PRO A 39 -14.56 -12.40 -6.02
CA PRO A 39 -14.36 -13.76 -6.53
C PRO A 39 -15.25 -14.76 -5.77
N PHE A 40 -15.59 -15.87 -6.44
CA PHE A 40 -16.23 -17.00 -5.78
C PHE A 40 -15.17 -17.88 -5.12
N ILE A 41 -15.44 -18.33 -3.89
CA ILE A 41 -14.47 -19.08 -3.10
C ILE A 41 -14.04 -20.40 -3.76
N GLY A 42 -14.97 -21.07 -4.47
CA GLY A 42 -14.70 -22.39 -5.06
C GLY A 42 -13.65 -22.36 -6.16
N ASP A 43 -13.79 -21.45 -7.12
CA ASP A 43 -12.87 -21.36 -8.26
C ASP A 43 -11.96 -20.12 -8.25
N GLY A 44 -12.20 -19.19 -7.33
CA GLY A 44 -11.38 -18.00 -7.19
C GLY A 44 -11.49 -17.01 -8.34
N LEU A 45 -12.49 -17.15 -9.18
CA LEU A 45 -12.63 -16.33 -10.39
C LEU A 45 -13.75 -15.30 -10.25
N LYS A 46 -13.53 -14.16 -10.91
CA LYS A 46 -14.60 -13.20 -11.20
C LYS A 46 -15.35 -13.67 -12.44
N PRO A 47 -16.63 -13.27 -12.62
CA PRO A 47 -17.40 -13.73 -13.78
C PRO A 47 -16.72 -13.51 -15.12
N VAL A 48 -16.11 -12.34 -15.37
CA VAL A 48 -15.43 -12.08 -16.65
C VAL A 48 -14.29 -13.08 -16.89
N GLN A 49 -13.53 -13.40 -15.84
CA GLN A 49 -12.43 -14.37 -15.94
C GLN A 49 -12.95 -15.77 -16.26
N ARG A 50 -14.01 -16.18 -15.56
CA ARG A 50 -14.65 -17.51 -15.77
C ARG A 50 -15.16 -17.64 -17.22
N ARG A 51 -15.80 -16.59 -17.71
CA ARG A 51 -16.35 -16.55 -19.08
C ARG A 51 -15.24 -16.62 -20.14
N ILE A 52 -14.12 -15.95 -19.92
CA ILE A 52 -12.96 -15.99 -20.83
C ILE A 52 -12.39 -17.43 -20.87
N ILE A 53 -12.10 -18.00 -19.70
CA ILE A 53 -11.50 -19.34 -19.59
C ILE A 53 -12.43 -20.38 -20.22
N TYR A 54 -13.74 -20.29 -19.95
CA TYR A 54 -14.73 -21.20 -20.53
C TYR A 54 -14.78 -21.07 -22.06
N SER A 55 -14.84 -19.86 -22.57
CA SER A 55 -14.87 -19.63 -24.03
C SER A 55 -13.61 -20.19 -24.70
N MET A 56 -12.43 -19.99 -24.09
CA MET A 56 -11.18 -20.53 -24.62
C MET A 56 -11.21 -22.06 -24.64
N SER A 57 -11.79 -22.68 -23.63
CA SER A 57 -11.97 -24.14 -23.59
C SER A 57 -12.87 -24.62 -24.74
N GLU A 58 -13.98 -23.94 -25.00
CA GLU A 58 -14.90 -24.28 -26.11
C GLU A 58 -14.25 -24.10 -27.48
N LEU A 59 -13.34 -23.11 -27.60
CA LEU A 59 -12.55 -22.87 -28.83
C LEU A 59 -11.43 -23.89 -29.03
N GLY A 60 -11.24 -24.81 -28.08
CA GLY A 60 -10.17 -25.80 -28.14
C GLY A 60 -8.79 -25.21 -27.93
N LEU A 61 -8.70 -24.06 -27.26
CA LEU A 61 -7.42 -23.36 -27.01
C LEU A 61 -6.71 -23.89 -25.77
N ASN A 62 -6.52 -25.20 -25.69
CA ASN A 62 -5.80 -25.82 -24.58
C ASN A 62 -4.28 -25.63 -24.75
N ALA A 63 -3.50 -26.03 -23.74
CA ALA A 63 -2.05 -25.81 -23.72
C ALA A 63 -1.32 -26.42 -24.93
N ALA A 64 -1.81 -27.56 -25.45
CA ALA A 64 -1.21 -28.25 -26.58
C ALA A 64 -1.58 -27.64 -27.94
N SER A 65 -2.61 -26.80 -28.00
CA SER A 65 -3.09 -26.22 -29.24
C SER A 65 -2.23 -25.06 -29.71
N LYS A 66 -2.40 -24.69 -30.98
CA LYS A 66 -1.80 -23.44 -31.48
C LYS A 66 -2.62 -22.27 -30.96
N PRO A 67 -1.98 -21.17 -30.58
CA PRO A 67 -2.72 -19.99 -30.15
C PRO A 67 -3.53 -19.38 -31.29
N LYS A 68 -4.57 -18.64 -30.94
CA LYS A 68 -5.38 -17.87 -31.90
C LYS A 68 -5.38 -16.40 -31.51
N LYS A 69 -5.69 -15.51 -32.47
CA LYS A 69 -5.80 -14.08 -32.19
C LYS A 69 -6.68 -13.84 -30.97
N SER A 70 -6.23 -13.00 -30.06
CA SER A 70 -6.98 -12.67 -28.83
C SER A 70 -8.34 -12.09 -29.16
N ALA A 71 -8.44 -11.35 -30.27
CA ALA A 71 -9.71 -10.82 -30.78
C ALA A 71 -10.75 -11.94 -31.02
N ARG A 72 -10.32 -13.16 -31.35
CA ARG A 72 -11.24 -14.30 -31.53
C ARG A 72 -11.90 -14.66 -30.21
N THR A 73 -11.09 -14.82 -29.14
CA THR A 73 -11.63 -15.14 -27.80
C THR A 73 -12.57 -14.04 -27.32
N VAL A 74 -12.14 -12.78 -27.39
CA VAL A 74 -12.94 -11.64 -26.96
C VAL A 74 -14.27 -11.58 -27.76
N GLY A 75 -14.19 -11.76 -29.07
CA GLY A 75 -15.37 -11.79 -29.94
C GLY A 75 -16.36 -12.89 -29.58
N ASP A 76 -15.86 -14.08 -29.25
CA ASP A 76 -16.74 -15.17 -28.81
C ASP A 76 -17.38 -14.89 -27.47
N VAL A 77 -16.60 -14.36 -26.51
CA VAL A 77 -17.10 -14.06 -25.15
C VAL A 77 -18.24 -13.04 -25.16
N ILE A 78 -18.11 -11.96 -25.96
CA ILE A 78 -19.08 -10.86 -25.93
C ILE A 78 -20.09 -10.91 -27.07
N GLY A 79 -19.68 -11.37 -28.26
CA GLY A 79 -20.51 -11.32 -29.48
C GLY A 79 -21.22 -12.64 -29.82
N LYS A 80 -20.50 -13.74 -29.82
CA LYS A 80 -21.04 -15.06 -30.18
C LYS A 80 -21.69 -15.76 -28.98
N UNK A 81 -20.82 -15.80 -27.82
CA UNK A 81 -21.23 -16.30 -26.97
C UNK A 81 -21.93 -15.65 -26.23
N LYS A 82 -22.03 -14.51 -26.25
CA LYS A 82 -22.81 -13.56 -25.44
C LYS A 82 -22.81 -13.94 -23.95
N TYR A 83 -21.64 -14.36 -23.45
CA TYR A 83 -21.50 -14.66 -22.03
C TYR A 83 -21.35 -13.36 -21.21
N HIS A 84 -20.58 -12.38 -21.74
CA HIS A 84 -20.24 -11.17 -20.97
C HIS A 84 -20.93 -9.93 -21.54
N PRO A 85 -21.88 -9.31 -20.80
CA PRO A 85 -22.69 -8.18 -21.30
C PRO A 85 -21.98 -6.82 -21.15
N HIS A 86 -20.69 -6.74 -21.43
CA HIS A 86 -19.91 -5.51 -21.28
C HIS A 86 -18.92 -5.38 -22.46
N GLY A 87 -18.17 -4.26 -22.46
CA GLY A 87 -17.30 -3.90 -23.55
C GLY A 87 -16.10 -4.82 -23.77
N ASP A 88 -15.65 -4.87 -25.02
CA ASP A 88 -14.52 -5.67 -25.45
C ASP A 88 -13.21 -5.27 -24.77
N SER A 89 -13.01 -3.98 -24.50
CA SER A 89 -11.79 -3.49 -23.85
C SER A 89 -11.63 -4.07 -22.44
N ALA A 90 -12.71 -4.09 -21.66
CA ALA A 90 -12.68 -4.66 -20.31
C ALA A 90 -12.41 -6.18 -20.33
N CYS A 91 -13.04 -6.87 -21.29
CA CYS A 91 -12.83 -8.31 -21.50
C CYS A 91 -11.37 -8.60 -21.87
N TYR A 92 -10.82 -7.83 -22.83
CA TYR A 92 -9.45 -8.00 -23.29
C TYR A 92 -8.45 -7.67 -22.17
N GLU A 93 -8.68 -6.58 -21.41
CA GLU A 93 -7.81 -6.24 -20.26
C GLU A 93 -7.75 -7.38 -19.25
N ALA A 94 -8.90 -8.00 -18.94
CA ALA A 94 -8.94 -9.17 -18.04
C ALA A 94 -8.14 -10.35 -18.62
N LEU A 95 -8.26 -10.62 -19.92
CA LEU A 95 -7.50 -11.66 -20.59
C LEU A 95 -6.00 -11.39 -20.49
N VAL A 96 -5.58 -10.15 -20.74
CA VAL A 96 -4.17 -9.74 -20.67
C VAL A 96 -3.60 -9.95 -19.27
N LEU A 97 -4.33 -9.52 -18.23
CA LEU A 97 -3.89 -9.69 -16.85
C LEU A 97 -3.62 -11.16 -16.50
N MET A 98 -4.51 -12.06 -16.94
CA MET A 98 -4.37 -13.50 -16.70
C MET A 98 -3.17 -14.12 -17.44
N ALA A 99 -2.60 -13.40 -18.43
CA ALA A 99 -1.45 -13.85 -19.21
C ALA A 99 -0.13 -13.25 -18.75
N GLN A 100 -0.15 -12.23 -17.86
CA GLN A 100 1.07 -11.54 -17.44
C GLN A 100 1.77 -12.28 -16.28
N PRO A 101 3.00 -12.78 -16.48
CA PRO A 101 3.72 -13.51 -15.43
C PRO A 101 4.20 -12.59 -14.28
N PHE A 102 4.20 -11.27 -14.49
CA PHE A 102 4.51 -10.30 -13.45
C PHE A 102 3.26 -9.83 -12.69
N SER A 103 2.04 -10.21 -13.16
CA SER A 103 0.77 -9.90 -12.51
C SER A 103 0.18 -11.13 -11.81
N TYR A 104 0.32 -12.30 -12.42
CA TYR A 104 -0.22 -13.57 -11.91
C TYR A 104 0.90 -14.48 -11.44
N ARG A 105 0.77 -15.02 -10.24
CA ARG A 105 1.75 -15.98 -9.69
C ARG A 105 1.75 -17.29 -10.51
N TYR A 106 0.57 -17.70 -11.00
CA TYR A 106 0.36 -18.88 -11.85
C TYR A 106 -0.54 -18.46 -13.03
N PRO A 107 0.02 -17.89 -14.10
CA PRO A 107 -0.79 -17.42 -15.23
C PRO A 107 -1.67 -18.51 -15.83
N LEU A 108 -2.91 -18.18 -16.15
CA LEU A 108 -3.89 -19.09 -16.73
C LEU A 108 -3.87 -19.05 -18.27
N ILE A 109 -3.31 -18.00 -18.84
CA ILE A 109 -3.26 -17.78 -20.27
C ILE A 109 -1.80 -17.58 -20.69
N GLU A 110 -1.43 -18.17 -21.80
CA GLU A 110 -0.15 -17.96 -22.47
C GLU A 110 -0.38 -17.02 -23.61
N GLY A 111 0.31 -15.87 -23.61
CA GLY A 111 0.20 -14.85 -24.63
C GLY A 111 1.40 -14.83 -25.57
N GLN A 112 1.17 -14.53 -26.84
CA GLN A 112 2.21 -14.26 -27.83
C GLN A 112 2.03 -12.86 -28.38
N GLY A 113 3.11 -12.09 -28.42
CA GLY A 113 3.09 -10.68 -28.78
C GLY A 113 3.29 -9.79 -27.56
N ASN A 114 2.95 -8.52 -27.69
CA ASN A 114 3.11 -7.56 -26.60
C ASN A 114 1.95 -7.62 -25.62
N PHE A 115 2.18 -8.23 -24.47
CA PHE A 115 1.22 -8.28 -23.34
C PHE A 115 1.60 -7.33 -22.20
N GLY A 116 2.34 -6.24 -22.51
CA GLY A 116 2.80 -5.28 -21.52
C GLY A 116 4.09 -5.71 -20.86
N SER A 117 4.55 -4.94 -19.91
CA SER A 117 5.77 -5.21 -19.14
C SER A 117 5.56 -4.91 -17.66
N SER A 118 6.47 -5.36 -16.81
CA SER A 118 6.43 -5.03 -15.39
C SER A 118 6.58 -3.53 -15.15
N ASP A 119 7.19 -2.81 -16.09
CA ASP A 119 7.33 -1.35 -16.00
C ASP A 119 6.01 -0.64 -16.37
N ASP A 120 5.31 -1.16 -17.38
CA ASP A 120 4.01 -0.62 -17.79
C ASP A 120 3.06 -1.76 -18.17
N PRO A 121 2.32 -2.31 -17.17
CA PRO A 121 1.40 -3.42 -17.43
C PRO A 121 0.27 -3.09 -18.40
N LYS A 122 -0.01 -1.81 -18.64
CA LYS A 122 -1.10 -1.38 -19.52
C LYS A 122 -0.64 -1.07 -20.96
N SER A 123 0.64 -1.15 -21.25
CA SER A 123 1.19 -0.89 -22.58
C SER A 123 1.16 -2.12 -23.51
N PHE A 124 0.11 -2.93 -23.43
CA PHE A 124 -0.08 -4.10 -24.29
C PHE A 124 -0.66 -3.71 -25.64
N ALA A 125 -0.37 -4.53 -26.66
CA ALA A 125 -0.87 -4.31 -28.03
C ALA A 125 -2.36 -4.61 -28.13
N ALA A 126 -3.02 -4.02 -29.13
CA ALA A 126 -4.44 -4.29 -29.39
C ALA A 126 -4.67 -5.77 -29.71
N MET A 127 -5.86 -6.28 -29.36
CA MET A 127 -6.22 -7.70 -29.44
C MET A 127 -6.10 -8.31 -30.85
N ARG A 128 -6.11 -7.46 -31.90
CA ARG A 128 -5.92 -7.93 -33.28
C ARG A 128 -4.48 -8.34 -33.58
N TYR A 129 -3.51 -7.89 -32.76
CA TYR A 129 -2.09 -8.22 -32.95
C TYR A 129 -1.64 -9.39 -32.08
N THR A 130 -2.21 -9.53 -30.88
CA THR A 130 -1.79 -10.57 -29.94
C THR A 130 -2.48 -11.91 -30.20
N GLU A 131 -1.84 -12.99 -29.75
CA GLU A 131 -2.41 -14.34 -29.81
C GLU A 131 -2.38 -14.94 -28.41
N SER A 132 -3.32 -15.83 -28.12
CA SER A 132 -3.44 -16.41 -26.79
C SER A 132 -3.98 -17.84 -26.83
N LYS A 133 -3.62 -18.61 -25.79
CA LYS A 133 -4.14 -19.94 -25.49
C LYS A 133 -4.05 -20.19 -23.98
N LEU A 134 -4.66 -21.25 -23.50
CA LEU A 134 -4.61 -21.64 -22.09
C LEU A 134 -3.24 -22.22 -21.72
N THR A 135 -2.81 -22.01 -20.49
CA THR A 135 -1.61 -22.66 -19.94
C THR A 135 -1.95 -24.06 -19.43
N PRO A 136 -0.94 -24.91 -19.16
CA PRO A 136 -1.19 -26.23 -18.56
C PRO A 136 -1.91 -26.17 -17.22
N ILE A 137 -1.65 -25.16 -16.39
CA ILE A 137 -2.29 -25.06 -15.08
C ILE A 137 -3.79 -24.72 -15.19
N ALA A 138 -4.25 -24.13 -16.29
CA ALA A 138 -5.68 -23.88 -16.49
C ALA A 138 -6.50 -25.18 -16.47
N GLU A 139 -5.85 -26.34 -16.72
CA GLU A 139 -6.49 -27.66 -16.61
C GLU A 139 -7.06 -27.91 -15.21
N VAL A 140 -6.48 -27.33 -14.15
CA VAL A 140 -7.01 -27.52 -12.79
C VAL A 140 -8.40 -26.90 -12.60
N LEU A 141 -8.76 -25.95 -13.48
CA LEU A 141 -10.09 -25.33 -13.46
C LEU A 141 -11.08 -26.04 -14.39
N LEU A 142 -10.59 -26.58 -15.51
CA LEU A 142 -11.42 -27.03 -16.62
C LEU A 142 -11.57 -28.56 -16.73
N GLY A 143 -10.60 -29.31 -16.22
CA GLY A 143 -10.45 -30.73 -16.50
C GLY A 143 -11.64 -31.61 -16.11
N GLU A 144 -12.47 -31.15 -15.20
CA GLU A 144 -13.64 -31.91 -14.74
C GLU A 144 -14.97 -31.29 -15.16
N LEU A 145 -14.94 -30.24 -16.01
CA LEU A 145 -16.14 -29.44 -16.33
C LEU A 145 -17.27 -30.26 -16.98
N GLY A 146 -16.94 -31.21 -17.83
CA GLY A 146 -17.94 -32.07 -18.50
C GLY A 146 -18.42 -33.29 -17.68
N GLN A 147 -18.14 -33.29 -16.38
CA GLN A 147 -18.38 -34.48 -15.54
C GLN A 147 -19.46 -34.24 -14.46
N GLY A 148 -20.45 -33.39 -14.74
CA GLY A 148 -21.57 -33.14 -13.82
C GLY A 148 -21.18 -32.33 -12.59
N THR A 149 -20.05 -31.65 -12.62
CA THR A 149 -19.44 -30.99 -11.45
C THR A 149 -19.89 -29.56 -11.20
N THR A 150 -20.58 -28.95 -12.17
CA THR A 150 -21.05 -27.56 -12.07
C THR A 150 -22.54 -27.48 -12.40
N ASP A 151 -23.15 -26.41 -11.95
CA ASP A 151 -24.48 -26.03 -12.40
C ASP A 151 -24.34 -25.09 -13.61
N TRP A 152 -25.34 -25.08 -14.45
CA TRP A 152 -25.37 -24.30 -15.68
C TRP A 152 -26.43 -23.22 -15.58
N ALA A 153 -26.10 -22.03 -16.01
CA ALA A 153 -27.02 -20.90 -16.03
C ALA A 153 -27.15 -20.39 -17.46
N PRO A 154 -28.32 -19.83 -17.83
CA PRO A 154 -28.42 -19.22 -19.15
C PRO A 154 -27.46 -18.03 -19.30
N ASN A 155 -26.93 -17.88 -20.49
CA ASN A 155 -26.08 -16.72 -20.83
C ASN A 155 -26.93 -15.45 -20.88
N PHE A 156 -26.32 -14.32 -21.24
CA PHE A 156 -27.00 -13.02 -21.22
C PHE A 156 -28.32 -12.96 -21.99
N ASP A 157 -28.42 -13.61 -23.15
CA ASP A 157 -29.65 -13.59 -23.96
C ASP A 157 -30.49 -14.88 -23.84
N GLY A 158 -30.09 -15.79 -22.98
CA GLY A 158 -30.83 -17.03 -22.74
C GLY A 158 -30.71 -18.10 -23.84
N THR A 159 -29.83 -17.89 -24.83
CA THR A 159 -29.72 -18.82 -25.97
C THR A 159 -28.69 -19.94 -25.72
N LEU A 160 -27.77 -19.76 -24.78
CA LEU A 160 -26.73 -20.72 -24.46
C LEU A 160 -26.63 -20.88 -22.93
N GLN A 161 -25.78 -21.80 -22.50
CA GLN A 161 -25.55 -22.06 -21.08
C GLN A 161 -24.08 -21.75 -20.75
N GLU A 162 -23.85 -21.17 -19.58
CA GLU A 162 -22.49 -20.96 -19.04
C GLU A 162 -22.38 -21.61 -17.66
N PRO A 163 -21.17 -22.07 -17.27
CA PRO A 163 -21.01 -22.69 -15.95
C PRO A 163 -21.06 -21.62 -14.85
N THR A 164 -21.78 -21.90 -13.78
CA THR A 164 -21.88 -20.98 -12.64
C THR A 164 -20.57 -20.91 -11.85
N TRP A 165 -19.80 -21.99 -11.89
CA TRP A 165 -18.43 -22.07 -11.31
C TRP A 165 -17.61 -23.09 -12.09
N MET A 166 -16.28 -23.00 -11.93
CA MET A 166 -15.37 -24.03 -12.45
C MET A 166 -15.11 -25.07 -11.36
N PRO A 167 -14.99 -26.36 -11.73
CA PRO A 167 -14.70 -27.42 -10.75
C PRO A 167 -13.22 -27.46 -10.37
N ALA A 168 -12.76 -26.40 -9.68
CA ALA A 168 -11.35 -26.20 -9.39
C ALA A 168 -10.76 -27.35 -8.55
N ARG A 169 -9.64 -27.92 -9.01
CA ARG A 169 -8.90 -28.94 -8.29
C ARG A 169 -7.90 -28.38 -7.28
N LEU A 170 -7.62 -27.06 -7.37
CA LEU A 170 -6.76 -26.33 -6.46
C LEU A 170 -7.45 -25.03 -6.07
N PRO A 171 -7.17 -24.46 -4.89
CA PRO A 171 -7.82 -23.21 -4.45
C PRO A 171 -7.23 -21.99 -5.15
N HIS A 172 -7.64 -21.79 -6.37
CA HIS A 172 -7.12 -20.77 -7.28
C HIS A 172 -7.17 -19.37 -6.64
N LEU A 173 -8.19 -19.09 -5.82
CA LEU A 173 -8.31 -17.83 -5.09
C LEU A 173 -7.03 -17.45 -4.36
N LEU A 174 -6.45 -18.40 -3.63
CA LEU A 174 -5.22 -18.17 -2.86
C LEU A 174 -3.97 -18.23 -3.74
N LEU A 175 -3.99 -19.01 -4.82
CA LEU A 175 -2.81 -19.17 -5.69
C LEU A 175 -2.47 -17.88 -6.44
N ASN A 176 -3.46 -17.23 -7.03
CA ASN A 176 -3.25 -16.00 -7.81
C ASN A 176 -3.71 -14.74 -7.08
N GLY A 177 -4.53 -14.90 -6.03
CA GLY A 177 -5.13 -13.76 -5.37
C GLY A 177 -6.11 -13.03 -6.27
N THR A 178 -6.58 -11.89 -5.79
CA THR A 178 -7.47 -11.03 -6.56
C THR A 178 -7.59 -9.68 -5.86
N THR A 179 -7.87 -8.63 -6.63
CA THR A 179 -8.25 -7.34 -6.08
C THR A 179 -9.54 -6.89 -6.76
N GLY A 180 -10.43 -6.25 -6.00
CA GLY A 180 -11.68 -5.75 -6.56
C GLY A 180 -12.34 -4.73 -5.64
N ILE A 181 -12.97 -3.75 -6.25
CA ILE A 181 -13.69 -2.70 -5.53
C ILE A 181 -15.17 -2.82 -5.92
N ALA A 182 -16.01 -3.11 -4.93
CA ALA A 182 -17.47 -3.16 -5.10
C ALA A 182 -18.09 -1.95 -4.40
N VAL A 183 -19.40 -1.92 -4.36
CA VAL A 183 -20.14 -0.87 -3.64
C VAL A 183 -20.16 -1.27 -2.16
N GLY A 184 -19.60 -0.44 -1.30
CA GLY A 184 -19.59 -0.66 0.14
C GLY A 184 -18.58 -1.69 0.65
N MET A 185 -17.84 -2.36 -0.24
CA MET A 185 -16.84 -3.35 0.16
C MET A 185 -15.79 -3.55 -0.91
N ALA A 186 -14.68 -4.16 -0.51
CA ALA A 186 -13.57 -4.46 -1.42
C ALA A 186 -12.99 -5.84 -1.09
N THR A 187 -12.19 -6.37 -1.99
CA THR A 187 -11.41 -7.58 -1.78
C THR A 187 -9.96 -7.32 -2.19
N ASP A 188 -9.02 -7.82 -1.38
CA ASP A 188 -7.59 -7.75 -1.66
C ASP A 188 -6.96 -9.04 -1.12
N VAL A 189 -6.98 -10.10 -1.94
CA VAL A 189 -6.41 -11.40 -1.59
C VAL A 189 -5.04 -11.50 -2.24
N PRO A 190 -3.96 -11.64 -1.46
CA PRO A 190 -2.63 -11.80 -2.05
C PRO A 190 -2.43 -13.21 -2.60
N PRO A 191 -1.51 -13.39 -3.57
CA PRO A 191 -1.18 -14.71 -4.07
C PRO A 191 -0.29 -15.49 -3.10
N HIS A 192 -0.29 -16.81 -3.23
CA HIS A 192 0.44 -17.73 -2.34
C HIS A 192 1.13 -18.83 -3.12
N ASN A 193 2.12 -19.46 -2.49
CA ASN A 193 2.84 -20.60 -3.07
C ASN A 193 1.96 -21.84 -3.04
N LEU A 194 1.89 -22.54 -4.18
CA LEU A 194 1.04 -23.72 -4.37
C LEU A 194 1.38 -24.84 -3.38
N ASN A 195 2.66 -25.11 -3.19
CA ASN A 195 3.09 -26.20 -2.29
C ASN A 195 2.70 -25.89 -0.84
N GLU A 196 2.83 -24.62 -0.41
CA GLU A 196 2.43 -24.21 0.94
C GLU A 196 0.93 -24.37 1.17
N ILE A 197 0.13 -23.94 0.19
CA ILE A 197 -1.34 -24.03 0.29
C ILE A 197 -1.78 -25.49 0.31
N VAL A 198 -1.23 -26.33 -0.58
CA VAL A 198 -1.57 -27.78 -0.58
C VAL A 198 -1.14 -28.43 0.74
N SER A 199 0.05 -28.09 1.25
CA SER A 199 0.51 -28.62 2.54
C SER A 199 -0.49 -28.29 3.67
N ALA A 200 -1.00 -27.07 3.70
CA ALA A 200 -2.02 -26.67 4.69
C ALA A 200 -3.34 -27.43 4.49
N LEU A 201 -3.77 -27.62 3.23
CA LEU A 201 -4.97 -28.40 2.94
C LEU A 201 -4.84 -29.85 3.40
N LEU A 202 -3.67 -30.47 3.17
CA LEU A 202 -3.41 -31.85 3.61
C LEU A 202 -3.44 -31.94 5.14
N HIS A 203 -2.85 -30.97 5.83
CA HIS A 203 -2.91 -30.88 7.30
C HIS A 203 -4.36 -30.78 7.77
N LEU A 204 -5.17 -29.93 7.13
CA LEU A 204 -6.57 -29.70 7.50
C LEU A 204 -7.46 -30.93 7.20
N LEU A 205 -7.11 -31.73 6.19
CA LEU A 205 -7.76 -33.02 5.94
C LEU A 205 -7.49 -34.00 7.08
N ASP A 206 -6.27 -34.01 7.65
CA ASP A 206 -5.92 -34.88 8.77
C ASP A 206 -6.52 -34.38 10.08
N ASP A 207 -6.47 -33.09 10.32
CA ASP A 207 -6.97 -32.44 11.52
C ASP A 207 -7.92 -31.29 11.18
N PRO A 208 -9.22 -31.58 11.04
CA PRO A 208 -10.20 -30.52 10.72
C PRO A 208 -10.34 -29.43 11.78
N ASP A 209 -9.85 -29.68 12.99
CA ASP A 209 -9.91 -28.72 14.11
C ASP A 209 -8.63 -27.86 14.20
N ALA A 210 -7.64 -28.10 13.35
CA ALA A 210 -6.39 -27.33 13.32
C ALA A 210 -6.68 -25.82 13.37
N SER A 211 -5.92 -25.10 14.17
CA SER A 211 -6.06 -23.64 14.31
C SER A 211 -5.40 -22.92 13.14
N VAL A 212 -5.69 -21.61 13.00
CA VAL A 212 -4.99 -20.77 12.02
C VAL A 212 -3.48 -20.78 12.28
N ARG A 213 -3.09 -20.84 13.55
CA ARG A 213 -1.68 -20.92 13.93
C ARG A 213 -1.00 -22.16 13.37
N ASP A 214 -1.68 -23.32 13.46
CA ASP A 214 -1.15 -24.58 12.92
C ASP A 214 -1.02 -24.49 11.39
N LEU A 215 -2.01 -23.90 10.74
CA LEU A 215 -1.98 -23.72 9.28
C LEU A 215 -0.86 -22.77 8.84
N CYS A 216 -0.49 -21.79 9.68
CA CYS A 216 0.62 -20.87 9.41
C CYS A 216 2.00 -21.57 9.50
N GLU A 217 2.07 -22.78 10.04
CA GLU A 217 3.30 -23.58 9.93
C GLU A 217 3.54 -24.06 8.50
N HIS A 218 2.50 -24.08 7.67
CA HIS A 218 2.55 -24.44 6.26
C HIS A 218 2.52 -23.21 5.36
N VAL A 219 1.54 -22.29 5.57
CA VAL A 219 1.41 -21.05 4.80
C VAL A 219 2.17 -19.94 5.55
N LYS A 220 3.42 -19.74 5.17
CA LYS A 220 4.31 -18.78 5.88
C LYS A 220 3.95 -17.33 5.59
N GLY A 221 3.34 -17.05 4.44
CA GLY A 221 2.96 -15.71 4.01
C GLY A 221 2.62 -15.69 2.53
N PRO A 222 2.20 -14.55 2.00
CA PRO A 222 1.98 -14.40 0.56
C PRO A 222 3.23 -14.70 -0.25
N ASP A 223 3.05 -15.03 -1.53
CA ASP A 223 4.14 -15.31 -2.46
C ASP A 223 3.84 -14.62 -3.79
N TYR A 224 4.40 -13.43 -3.95
CA TYR A 224 4.15 -12.60 -5.14
C TYR A 224 4.95 -13.07 -6.35
N PRO A 225 4.57 -12.66 -7.57
CA PRO A 225 5.40 -12.92 -8.75
C PRO A 225 6.80 -12.31 -8.68
N SER A 226 6.99 -11.28 -7.85
CA SER A 226 8.28 -10.61 -7.63
C SER A 226 9.15 -11.37 -6.63
N THR A 227 10.47 -11.29 -6.81
CA THR A 227 11.47 -11.84 -5.87
C THR A 227 11.85 -10.86 -4.75
N ALA A 228 11.17 -9.72 -4.64
CA ALA A 228 11.34 -8.79 -3.53
C ALA A 228 11.00 -9.46 -2.18
N GLU A 229 11.65 -9.00 -1.11
CA GLU A 229 11.49 -9.58 0.22
C GLU A 229 10.18 -9.14 0.87
N ILE A 230 9.50 -10.08 1.54
CA ILE A 230 8.40 -9.74 2.46
C ILE A 230 9.02 -9.54 3.84
N ILE A 231 8.86 -8.34 4.39
CA ILE A 231 9.49 -7.95 5.66
C ILE A 231 8.49 -7.81 6.82
N THR A 232 7.22 -8.15 6.59
CA THR A 232 6.19 -8.15 7.62
C THR A 232 6.55 -9.18 8.69
N PRO A 233 6.54 -8.81 9.99
CA PRO A 233 6.82 -9.77 11.05
C PRO A 233 5.87 -10.96 11.04
N ALA A 234 6.37 -12.15 11.40
CA ALA A 234 5.58 -13.39 11.38
C ALA A 234 4.31 -13.30 12.23
N ASN A 235 4.37 -12.60 13.36
CA ASN A 235 3.18 -12.41 14.22
C ASN A 235 2.11 -11.57 13.53
N ASP A 236 2.52 -10.54 12.78
CA ASP A 236 1.59 -9.69 12.04
C ASP A 236 0.94 -10.46 10.88
N LEU A 237 1.73 -11.31 10.19
CA LEU A 237 1.19 -12.20 9.15
C LEU A 237 0.17 -13.17 9.75
N ARG A 238 0.48 -13.73 10.93
CA ARG A 238 -0.46 -14.62 11.63
C ARG A 238 -1.77 -13.91 11.97
N THR A 239 -1.66 -12.72 12.56
CA THR A 239 -2.85 -11.90 12.90
C THR A 239 -3.68 -11.59 11.65
N MET A 240 -3.01 -11.28 10.53
CA MET A 240 -3.67 -11.06 9.25
C MET A 240 -4.47 -12.30 8.80
N TYR A 241 -3.87 -13.50 8.93
CA TYR A 241 -4.56 -14.74 8.58
C TYR A 241 -5.67 -15.11 9.57
N GLU A 242 -5.53 -14.73 10.85
CA GLU A 242 -6.56 -14.97 11.87
C GLU A 242 -7.79 -14.07 11.68
N THR A 243 -7.58 -12.84 11.24
CA THR A 243 -8.67 -11.86 11.10
C THR A 243 -9.21 -11.75 9.67
N GLY A 244 -8.44 -12.16 8.67
CA GLY A 244 -8.76 -11.94 7.26
C GLY A 244 -8.47 -10.52 6.80
N ASN A 245 -7.87 -9.68 7.65
CA ASN A 245 -7.54 -8.28 7.34
C ASN A 245 -6.15 -7.95 7.83
N GLY A 246 -5.46 -7.09 7.11
CA GLY A 246 -4.13 -6.65 7.52
C GLY A 246 -3.38 -5.99 6.38
N SER A 247 -2.07 -6.04 6.48
CA SER A 247 -1.20 -5.52 5.42
C SER A 247 0.09 -6.35 5.33
N VAL A 248 0.65 -6.38 4.14
CA VAL A 248 1.93 -7.06 3.86
C VAL A 248 2.88 -6.02 3.31
N ARG A 249 4.09 -5.96 3.87
CA ARG A 249 5.12 -5.02 3.44
C ARG A 249 6.20 -5.78 2.67
N ALA A 250 6.51 -5.30 1.47
CA ALA A 250 7.57 -5.87 0.63
C ALA A 250 8.64 -4.81 0.37
N ARG A 251 9.88 -5.27 0.27
CA ARG A 251 11.06 -4.40 0.11
C ARG A 251 11.92 -4.92 -1.03
N ALA A 252 12.44 -4.02 -1.85
CA ALA A 252 13.36 -4.32 -2.94
C ALA A 252 14.61 -5.03 -2.43
N THR A 253 15.19 -5.89 -3.27
CA THR A 253 16.49 -6.53 -3.00
C THR A 253 17.58 -5.85 -3.82
N PHE A 254 18.79 -5.85 -3.30
CA PHE A 254 19.93 -5.24 -3.98
C PHE A 254 21.22 -6.01 -3.71
N THR A 255 22.18 -5.80 -4.60
CA THR A 255 23.53 -6.32 -4.48
C THR A 255 24.54 -5.19 -4.66
N LYS A 256 25.76 -5.38 -4.16
CA LYS A 256 26.86 -4.45 -4.37
C LYS A 256 27.73 -4.98 -5.50
N GLU A 257 27.89 -4.19 -6.55
CA GLU A 257 28.74 -4.53 -7.70
C GLU A 257 29.81 -3.45 -7.87
N ALA A 258 31.05 -3.80 -7.50
CA ALA A 258 32.15 -2.86 -7.41
C ALA A 258 31.75 -1.67 -6.48
N ASN A 259 31.65 -0.47 -6.99
CA ASN A 259 31.25 0.70 -6.21
C ASN A 259 29.75 1.02 -6.35
N ASN A 260 29.01 0.27 -7.15
CA ASN A 260 27.61 0.55 -7.42
C ASN A 260 26.69 -0.32 -6.55
N VAL A 261 25.49 0.18 -6.34
CA VAL A 261 24.39 -0.58 -5.72
C VAL A 261 23.40 -0.93 -6.83
N VAL A 262 23.16 -2.21 -7.03
CA VAL A 262 22.26 -2.70 -8.10
C VAL A 262 21.00 -3.28 -7.47
N VAL A 263 19.87 -2.66 -7.76
CA VAL A 263 18.55 -3.16 -7.34
C VAL A 263 18.16 -4.30 -8.27
N THR A 264 17.95 -5.49 -7.72
CA THR A 264 17.71 -6.73 -8.48
C THR A 264 16.25 -7.17 -8.47
N ALA A 265 15.44 -6.65 -7.56
CA ALA A 265 14.00 -6.92 -7.52
C ALA A 265 13.28 -5.75 -6.89
N LEU A 266 12.09 -5.45 -7.39
CA LEU A 266 11.20 -4.44 -6.84
C LEU A 266 9.93 -5.09 -6.28
N PRO A 267 9.25 -4.47 -5.32
CA PRO A 267 7.97 -4.98 -4.82
C PRO A 267 6.96 -5.18 -5.96
N PHE A 268 6.03 -6.08 -5.76
CA PHE A 268 4.97 -6.42 -6.72
C PHE A 268 4.25 -5.15 -7.20
N GLN A 269 4.07 -5.03 -8.52
CA GLN A 269 3.40 -3.89 -9.18
C GLN A 269 4.12 -2.54 -9.03
N VAL A 270 5.42 -2.56 -8.74
CA VAL A 270 6.23 -1.35 -8.70
C VAL A 270 7.05 -1.26 -9.97
N SER A 271 6.91 -0.13 -10.67
CA SER A 271 7.59 0.13 -11.96
C SER A 271 9.02 0.61 -11.70
N PRO A 272 10.04 0.04 -12.38
CA PRO A 272 11.40 0.58 -12.34
C PRO A 272 11.48 2.06 -12.74
N SER A 273 10.77 2.45 -13.80
CA SER A 273 10.74 3.84 -14.27
C SER A 273 10.23 4.80 -13.21
N LYS A 274 9.18 4.40 -12.48
CA LYS A 274 8.63 5.23 -11.39
C LYS A 274 9.62 5.40 -10.25
N VAL A 275 10.31 4.33 -9.87
CA VAL A 275 11.33 4.38 -8.81
C VAL A 275 12.47 5.31 -9.22
N ILE A 276 12.94 5.18 -10.46
CA ILE A 276 13.99 6.05 -11.01
C ILE A 276 13.54 7.51 -10.98
N GLU A 277 12.29 7.78 -11.36
CA GLU A 277 11.73 9.14 -11.31
C GLU A 277 11.73 9.70 -9.88
N GLN A 278 11.31 8.88 -8.91
CA GLN A 278 11.30 9.27 -7.49
C GLN A 278 12.72 9.60 -6.99
N ILE A 279 13.72 8.79 -7.37
CA ILE A 279 15.12 9.01 -7.01
C ILE A 279 15.64 10.29 -7.68
N ALA A 280 15.39 10.44 -8.98
CA ALA A 280 15.81 11.62 -9.74
C ALA A 280 15.22 12.92 -9.18
N ALA A 281 13.95 12.86 -8.73
CA ALA A 281 13.30 14.00 -8.10
C ALA A 281 14.03 14.41 -6.80
N GLN A 282 14.44 13.44 -5.99
CA GLN A 282 15.24 13.73 -4.78
C GLN A 282 16.62 14.29 -5.13
N MET A 283 17.25 13.77 -6.19
CA MET A 283 18.55 14.29 -6.65
C MET A 283 18.45 15.75 -7.12
N ARG A 284 17.43 16.07 -7.91
CA ARG A 284 17.18 17.46 -8.37
C ARG A 284 16.90 18.39 -7.19
N ALA A 285 16.20 17.90 -6.17
CA ALA A 285 15.93 18.66 -4.94
C ALA A 285 17.14 18.71 -3.99
N LYS A 286 18.28 18.13 -4.36
CA LYS A 286 19.53 18.06 -3.57
C LYS A 286 19.37 17.31 -2.24
N LYS A 287 18.42 16.39 -2.17
CA LYS A 287 18.14 15.57 -0.99
C LYS A 287 18.91 14.25 -0.99
N LEU A 288 19.65 13.95 -2.07
CA LEU A 288 20.48 12.73 -2.21
C LEU A 288 21.91 13.11 -2.65
N PRO A 289 22.68 13.83 -1.80
CA PRO A 289 24.02 14.27 -2.21
C PRO A 289 25.01 13.12 -2.37
N TRP A 290 24.72 11.93 -1.84
CA TRP A 290 25.57 10.75 -1.95
C TRP A 290 25.47 10.04 -3.29
N LEU A 291 24.42 10.31 -4.07
CA LEU A 291 24.18 9.62 -5.32
C LEU A 291 24.63 10.53 -6.47
N GLU A 292 25.47 9.99 -7.36
CA GLU A 292 25.96 10.69 -8.53
C GLU A 292 24.99 10.48 -9.71
N ASP A 293 24.51 9.24 -9.89
CA ASP A 293 23.69 8.89 -11.03
C ASP A 293 22.76 7.71 -10.70
N VAL A 294 21.70 7.56 -11.47
CA VAL A 294 20.80 6.41 -11.42
C VAL A 294 20.51 5.98 -12.87
N ARG A 295 20.69 4.71 -13.16
CA ARG A 295 20.54 4.18 -14.51
C ARG A 295 19.62 2.96 -14.51
N ASP A 296 18.82 2.85 -15.57
CA ASP A 296 18.04 1.65 -15.85
C ASP A 296 18.83 0.76 -16.80
N GLU A 297 19.32 -0.37 -16.30
CA GLU A 297 20.01 -1.38 -17.09
C GLU A 297 19.17 -2.66 -17.20
N SER A 298 17.85 -2.57 -16.95
CA SER A 298 16.93 -3.69 -17.09
C SER A 298 16.88 -4.17 -18.53
N ASP A 299 16.85 -5.49 -18.71
CA ASP A 299 16.76 -6.10 -20.03
C ASP A 299 15.95 -7.41 -19.93
N HIS A 300 15.90 -8.15 -21.03
CA HIS A 300 15.13 -9.39 -21.10
C HIS A 300 15.63 -10.45 -20.12
N ALA A 301 16.94 -10.52 -19.90
CA ALA A 301 17.57 -11.49 -18.99
C ALA A 301 17.46 -11.02 -17.53
N ASN A 302 17.47 -9.70 -17.29
CA ASN A 302 17.41 -9.06 -15.98
C ASN A 302 16.25 -8.06 -16.00
N PRO A 303 15.01 -8.50 -15.76
CA PRO A 303 13.83 -7.62 -15.89
C PRO A 303 13.83 -6.44 -14.92
N VAL A 304 14.58 -6.53 -13.81
CA VAL A 304 14.82 -5.43 -12.90
C VAL A 304 16.33 -5.33 -12.66
N ARG A 305 16.93 -4.28 -13.17
CA ARG A 305 18.33 -3.96 -12.91
C ARG A 305 18.46 -2.43 -12.89
N VAL A 306 18.27 -1.85 -11.71
CA VAL A 306 18.41 -0.41 -11.51
C VAL A 306 19.74 -0.17 -10.81
N VAL A 307 20.64 0.55 -11.48
CA VAL A 307 22.00 0.80 -10.99
C VAL A 307 22.06 2.19 -10.34
N LEU A 308 22.40 2.21 -9.06
CA LEU A 308 22.65 3.42 -8.28
C LEU A 308 24.16 3.63 -8.23
N VAL A 309 24.61 4.79 -8.68
CA VAL A 309 26.05 5.14 -8.71
C VAL A 309 26.35 6.09 -7.56
N PRO A 310 26.96 5.63 -6.45
CA PRO A 310 27.35 6.51 -5.36
C PRO A 310 28.43 7.48 -5.79
N ARG A 311 28.44 8.66 -5.18
CA ARG A 311 29.41 9.73 -5.49
C ARG A 311 30.83 9.34 -5.07
N SER A 312 30.98 8.45 -4.11
CA SER A 312 32.30 7.94 -3.68
C SER A 312 32.11 6.56 -3.04
N ASN A 313 33.22 5.82 -2.96
CA ASN A 313 33.25 4.51 -2.31
C ASN A 313 33.09 4.57 -0.78
N ARG A 314 33.04 5.77 -0.20
CA ARG A 314 32.80 5.97 1.24
C ARG A 314 31.30 5.98 1.59
N VAL A 315 30.43 6.06 0.60
CA VAL A 315 28.98 6.06 0.84
C VAL A 315 28.55 4.70 1.37
N ASP A 316 27.88 4.71 2.51
CA ASP A 316 27.32 3.49 3.10
C ASP A 316 26.08 3.07 2.30
N ALA A 317 26.21 1.97 1.58
CA ALA A 317 25.12 1.44 0.73
C ALA A 317 23.88 1.07 1.55
N ASP A 318 24.05 0.54 2.75
CA ASP A 318 22.91 0.12 3.57
C ASP A 318 22.16 1.33 4.11
N GLN A 319 22.88 2.41 4.47
CA GLN A 319 22.26 3.66 4.89
C GLN A 319 21.52 4.34 3.70
N LEU A 320 22.15 4.37 2.54
CA LEU A 320 21.52 4.91 1.31
C LEU A 320 20.24 4.14 1.00
N MET A 321 20.30 2.80 1.01
CA MET A 321 19.13 1.98 0.71
C MET A 321 18.06 2.12 1.79
N GLY A 322 18.43 2.25 3.07
CA GLY A 322 17.49 2.53 4.15
C GLY A 322 16.70 3.80 3.90
N HIS A 323 17.37 4.86 3.47
CA HIS A 323 16.71 6.13 3.10
C HIS A 323 15.75 5.92 1.90
N LEU A 324 16.21 5.21 0.86
CA LEU A 324 15.38 4.97 -0.34
C LEU A 324 14.16 4.09 -0.03
N PHE A 325 14.30 3.11 0.87
CA PHE A 325 13.16 2.30 1.33
C PHE A 325 12.12 3.17 2.05
N ALA A 326 12.57 4.16 2.83
CA ALA A 326 11.66 5.05 3.56
C ALA A 326 10.99 6.10 2.67
N THR A 327 11.58 6.44 1.51
CA THR A 327 11.18 7.62 0.72
C THR A 327 10.71 7.29 -0.70
N THR A 328 10.78 6.04 -1.13
CA THR A 328 10.38 5.62 -2.48
C THR A 328 9.54 4.35 -2.44
N ASP A 329 9.01 3.94 -3.59
CA ASP A 329 8.26 2.71 -3.73
C ASP A 329 9.15 1.44 -3.70
N MET A 330 10.44 1.57 -3.41
CA MET A 330 11.31 0.41 -3.16
C MET A 330 10.89 -0.38 -1.92
N GLU A 331 10.10 0.21 -1.04
CA GLU A 331 9.36 -0.50 -0.01
C GLU A 331 7.90 -0.10 -0.16
N ARG A 332 7.01 -1.11 -0.18
CA ARG A 332 5.59 -0.89 -0.40
C ARG A 332 4.75 -1.76 0.51
N SER A 333 3.65 -1.20 1.00
CA SER A 333 2.66 -1.92 1.80
C SER A 333 1.45 -2.28 0.95
N TYR A 334 0.98 -3.53 1.05
CA TYR A 334 -0.21 -4.04 0.36
C TYR A 334 -1.27 -4.31 1.39
N ARG A 335 -2.44 -3.74 1.18
CA ARG A 335 -3.61 -4.04 1.99
C ARG A 335 -4.02 -5.50 1.74
N VAL A 336 -4.50 -6.17 2.78
CA VAL A 336 -5.08 -7.51 2.69
C VAL A 336 -6.50 -7.45 3.26
N ASN A 337 -7.44 -8.00 2.50
CA ASN A 337 -8.84 -8.11 2.90
C ASN A 337 -9.41 -9.36 2.19
N LEU A 338 -9.52 -10.44 2.94
CA LEU A 338 -9.91 -11.75 2.40
C LEU A 338 -11.44 -11.86 2.26
N ASN A 339 -12.03 -10.91 1.53
CA ASN A 339 -13.47 -10.80 1.30
C ASN A 339 -13.84 -11.55 0.02
N VAL A 340 -14.70 -12.55 0.13
CA VAL A 340 -15.04 -13.45 -0.99
C VAL A 340 -16.52 -13.83 -0.93
N ILE A 341 -17.07 -14.25 -2.08
CA ILE A 341 -18.39 -14.85 -2.13
C ILE A 341 -18.25 -16.32 -1.68
N GLY A 342 -18.89 -16.66 -0.57
CA GLY A 342 -18.87 -18.01 -0.02
C GLY A 342 -19.74 -18.99 -0.76
N LEU A 343 -19.74 -20.24 -0.32
CA LEU A 343 -20.64 -21.30 -0.88
C LEU A 343 -22.10 -20.98 -0.66
N ASP A 344 -22.41 -20.15 0.33
CA ASP A 344 -23.77 -19.68 0.60
C ASP A 344 -24.21 -18.52 -0.31
N GLY A 345 -23.35 -18.09 -1.24
CA GLY A 345 -23.62 -16.99 -2.17
C GLY A 345 -23.48 -15.60 -1.56
N ARG A 346 -22.93 -15.47 -0.35
CA ARG A 346 -22.82 -14.19 0.37
C ARG A 346 -21.39 -13.71 0.46
N PRO A 347 -21.17 -12.39 0.35
CA PRO A 347 -19.82 -11.83 0.58
C PRO A 347 -19.49 -11.83 2.08
N GLN A 348 -18.28 -12.26 2.41
CA GLN A 348 -17.83 -12.32 3.79
C GLN A 348 -16.30 -12.27 3.83
N VAL A 349 -15.76 -11.50 4.80
CA VAL A 349 -14.34 -11.56 5.13
C VAL A 349 -14.10 -12.87 5.91
N LYS A 350 -13.18 -13.68 5.41
CA LYS A 350 -12.89 -15.01 5.99
C LYS A 350 -11.43 -15.07 6.41
N ASN A 351 -11.17 -15.77 7.53
CA ASN A 351 -9.79 -16.07 7.94
C ASN A 351 -9.25 -17.26 7.12
N LEU A 352 -7.97 -17.56 7.26
CA LEU A 352 -7.32 -18.62 6.46
C LEU A 352 -7.99 -19.98 6.65
N LYS A 353 -8.32 -20.35 7.90
CA LYS A 353 -8.98 -21.63 8.17
C LYS A 353 -10.35 -21.71 7.49
N MET A 354 -11.14 -20.64 7.59
CA MET A 354 -12.45 -20.58 6.93
C MET A 354 -12.33 -20.76 5.41
N LEU A 355 -11.36 -20.06 4.79
CA LEU A 355 -11.12 -20.18 3.34
C LEU A 355 -10.77 -21.61 2.94
N LEU A 356 -9.81 -22.22 3.63
CA LEU A 356 -9.35 -23.56 3.30
C LEU A 356 -10.41 -24.63 3.59
N SER A 357 -11.10 -24.53 4.73
CA SER A 357 -12.15 -25.49 5.11
C SER A 357 -13.33 -25.44 4.13
N GLU A 358 -13.76 -24.23 3.80
CA GLU A 358 -14.90 -24.05 2.87
C GLU A 358 -14.52 -24.49 1.46
N TRP A 359 -13.27 -24.24 1.03
CA TRP A 359 -12.78 -24.75 -0.24
C TRP A 359 -12.71 -26.28 -0.24
N LEU A 360 -12.28 -26.92 0.86
CA LEU A 360 -12.29 -28.39 0.97
C LEU A 360 -13.72 -28.96 0.90
N ALA A 361 -14.70 -28.27 1.49
CA ALA A 361 -16.11 -28.64 1.36
C ALA A 361 -16.56 -28.57 -0.09
N PHE A 362 -16.22 -27.49 -0.79
CA PHE A 362 -16.48 -27.33 -2.22
C PHE A 362 -15.83 -28.46 -3.03
N ARG A 363 -14.55 -28.77 -2.74
CA ARG A 363 -13.85 -29.84 -3.46
C ARG A 363 -14.47 -31.21 -3.18
N GLY A 364 -14.84 -31.48 -1.93
CA GLY A 364 -15.54 -32.71 -1.56
C GLY A 364 -16.84 -32.90 -2.33
N THR A 365 -17.65 -31.85 -2.41
CA THR A 365 -18.90 -31.86 -3.18
C THR A 365 -18.64 -32.07 -4.67
N THR A 366 -17.62 -31.40 -5.21
CA THR A 366 -17.24 -31.51 -6.63
C THR A 366 -16.83 -32.95 -6.98
N VAL A 367 -15.98 -33.57 -6.15
CA VAL A 367 -15.51 -34.94 -6.36
C VAL A 367 -16.70 -35.93 -6.24
N THR A 368 -17.57 -35.73 -5.25
CA THR A 368 -18.76 -36.56 -5.09
C THR A 368 -19.66 -36.49 -6.33
N ARG A 369 -19.92 -35.27 -6.83
CA ARG A 369 -20.73 -35.10 -8.07
C ARG A 369 -20.06 -35.78 -9.27
N ARG A 370 -18.75 -35.63 -9.40
CA ARG A 370 -17.98 -36.28 -10.48
C ARG A 370 -18.13 -37.80 -10.42
N LEU A 371 -17.97 -38.39 -9.23
CA LEU A 371 -18.09 -39.82 -9.04
C LEU A 371 -19.52 -40.31 -9.31
N GLN A 372 -20.54 -39.58 -8.84
CA GLN A 372 -21.92 -39.88 -9.10
C GLN A 372 -22.24 -39.87 -10.60
N HIS A 373 -21.77 -38.85 -11.30
CA HIS A 373 -21.93 -38.73 -12.76
C HIS A 373 -21.27 -39.91 -13.49
N ARG A 374 -20.05 -40.26 -13.06
CA ARG A 374 -19.37 -41.41 -13.67
C ARG A 374 -20.09 -42.71 -13.34
N LEU A 375 -20.59 -42.86 -12.12
CA LEU A 375 -21.37 -44.04 -11.72
C LEU A 375 -22.59 -44.23 -12.60
N GLN A 376 -23.36 -43.15 -12.81
CA GLN A 376 -24.54 -43.19 -13.70
C GLN A 376 -24.18 -43.67 -15.11
N LYS A 377 -23.06 -43.16 -15.66
CA LYS A 377 -22.57 -43.58 -16.98
C LYS A 377 -22.19 -45.08 -17.01
N VAL A 378 -21.50 -45.52 -15.97
CA VAL A 378 -21.05 -46.91 -15.83
C VAL A 378 -22.28 -47.83 -15.73
N GLU A 379 -23.22 -47.47 -14.85
CA GLU A 379 -24.43 -48.29 -14.65
C GLU A 379 -25.30 -48.35 -15.93
N ARG A 380 -25.45 -47.23 -16.61
CA ARG A 380 -26.18 -47.20 -17.87
C ARG A 380 -25.49 -48.06 -18.92
N ARG A 381 -24.17 -48.03 -19.03
CA ARG A 381 -23.43 -48.81 -19.99
C ARG A 381 -23.53 -50.32 -19.64
N LEU A 382 -23.39 -50.67 -18.34
CA LEU A 382 -23.56 -52.06 -17.88
C LEU A 382 -24.96 -52.57 -18.23
N HIS A 383 -26.02 -51.79 -18.02
CA HIS A 383 -27.39 -52.14 -18.34
C HIS A 383 -27.56 -52.47 -19.83
N LEU A 384 -26.97 -51.61 -20.70
CA LEU A 384 -27.01 -51.84 -22.15
C LEU A 384 -26.26 -53.09 -22.55
N LEU A 385 -25.09 -53.34 -21.94
CA LEU A 385 -24.27 -54.51 -22.22
C LEU A 385 -24.98 -55.81 -21.75
N GLU A 386 -25.68 -55.77 -20.64
CA GLU A 386 -26.53 -56.91 -20.19
C GLU A 386 -27.54 -57.32 -21.23
N GLY A 387 -28.29 -56.34 -21.77
CA GLY A 387 -29.26 -56.56 -22.85
C GLY A 387 -28.58 -57.09 -24.10
N LEU A 388 -27.44 -56.53 -24.49
CA LEU A 388 -26.70 -56.97 -25.68
C LEU A 388 -26.22 -58.40 -25.52
N LEU A 389 -25.79 -58.80 -24.33
CA LEU A 389 -25.35 -60.17 -24.05
C LEU A 389 -26.52 -61.16 -24.16
N VAL A 390 -27.73 -60.78 -23.68
CA VAL A 390 -28.95 -61.62 -23.86
C VAL A 390 -29.21 -61.84 -25.36
N ALA A 391 -29.11 -60.78 -26.17
CA ALA A 391 -29.28 -60.89 -27.63
C ALA A 391 -28.21 -61.81 -28.24
N PHE A 392 -26.96 -61.68 -27.78
CA PHE A 392 -25.83 -62.48 -28.28
C PHE A 392 -26.05 -63.98 -28.00
N LEU A 393 -26.51 -64.32 -26.79
CA LEU A 393 -26.73 -65.70 -26.39
C LEU A 393 -27.94 -66.30 -27.09
N ASN A 394 -28.86 -65.48 -27.64
CA ASN A 394 -30.08 -65.93 -28.29
C ASN A 394 -30.21 -65.31 -29.70
N LEU A 395 -29.08 -65.24 -30.42
CA LEU A 395 -28.96 -64.49 -31.66
C LEU A 395 -29.98 -64.92 -32.74
N ASP A 396 -30.13 -66.22 -32.95
CA ASP A 396 -31.05 -66.75 -33.97
C ASP A 396 -32.49 -66.32 -33.67
N GLU A 397 -32.92 -66.36 -32.41
CA GLU A 397 -34.25 -65.97 -31.98
C GLU A 397 -34.44 -64.46 -32.11
N VAL A 398 -33.45 -63.66 -31.74
CA VAL A 398 -33.48 -62.21 -31.92
C VAL A 398 -33.67 -61.82 -33.40
N ILE A 399 -32.86 -62.46 -34.27
CA ILE A 399 -32.96 -62.21 -35.72
C ILE A 399 -34.35 -62.66 -36.26
N HIS A 400 -34.85 -63.79 -35.78
CA HIS A 400 -36.17 -64.25 -36.18
C HIS A 400 -37.23 -63.22 -35.79
N ILE A 401 -37.26 -62.76 -34.52
CA ILE A 401 -38.20 -61.75 -34.03
C ILE A 401 -38.14 -60.50 -34.91
N ILE A 402 -36.92 -59.98 -35.17
CA ILE A 402 -36.74 -58.75 -35.97
C ILE A 402 -37.30 -58.92 -37.39
N ARG A 403 -37.25 -60.11 -37.93
CA ARG A 403 -37.70 -60.37 -39.32
C ARG A 403 -39.16 -60.68 -39.42
N THR A 404 -39.81 -61.19 -38.38
CA THR A 404 -41.18 -61.69 -38.46
C THR A 404 -42.28 -60.94 -37.70
N GLU A 405 -41.88 -60.19 -36.71
CA GLU A 405 -42.80 -59.41 -35.86
C GLU A 405 -43.03 -58.02 -36.43
N ASP A 406 -44.30 -57.57 -36.40
CA ASP A 406 -44.63 -56.20 -36.82
C ASP A 406 -44.14 -55.18 -35.88
N GLU A 407 -43.95 -55.48 -34.58
CA GLU A 407 -43.47 -54.63 -33.51
C GLU A 407 -42.27 -55.30 -32.84
N PRO A 408 -41.08 -55.37 -33.50
CA PRO A 408 -39.95 -56.12 -32.98
C PRO A 408 -39.46 -55.66 -31.60
N LYS A 409 -39.51 -54.35 -31.31
CA LYS A 409 -39.14 -53.80 -30.00
C LYS A 409 -39.96 -54.43 -28.87
N ALA A 410 -41.29 -54.36 -29.02
CA ALA A 410 -42.22 -54.88 -28.01
C ALA A 410 -42.05 -56.40 -27.84
N ALA A 411 -41.86 -57.13 -28.94
CA ALA A 411 -41.62 -58.56 -28.90
C ALA A 411 -40.33 -58.99 -28.19
N LEU A 412 -39.23 -58.25 -28.44
CA LEU A 412 -37.96 -58.46 -27.75
C LEU A 412 -38.07 -58.18 -26.25
N ILE A 413 -38.76 -57.10 -25.87
CA ILE A 413 -38.98 -56.75 -24.46
C ILE A 413 -39.78 -57.89 -23.77
N ALA A 414 -40.89 -58.33 -24.37
CA ALA A 414 -41.77 -59.38 -23.80
C ALA A 414 -41.03 -60.72 -23.71
N ARG A 415 -40.21 -61.04 -24.72
CA ARG A 415 -39.57 -62.36 -24.80
C ARG A 415 -38.39 -62.51 -23.85
N PHE A 416 -37.55 -61.48 -23.73
CA PHE A 416 -36.29 -61.56 -22.99
C PHE A 416 -36.28 -60.73 -21.70
N GLY A 417 -37.38 -60.06 -21.36
CA GLY A 417 -37.46 -59.22 -20.15
C GLY A 417 -36.57 -57.99 -20.22
N LEU A 418 -36.37 -57.43 -21.42
CA LEU A 418 -35.51 -56.28 -21.64
C LEU A 418 -36.18 -54.95 -21.30
N SER A 419 -35.40 -53.97 -20.96
CA SER A 419 -35.90 -52.58 -20.89
C SER A 419 -36.00 -51.99 -22.30
N GLU A 420 -36.74 -50.89 -22.43
CA GLU A 420 -36.83 -50.16 -23.71
C GLU A 420 -35.48 -49.77 -24.25
N ASP A 421 -34.62 -49.20 -23.37
CA ASP A 421 -33.24 -48.77 -23.76
C ASP A 421 -32.42 -49.96 -24.28
N GLN A 422 -32.53 -51.13 -23.64
CA GLN A 422 -31.85 -52.35 -24.07
C GLN A 422 -32.36 -52.82 -25.44
N ALA A 423 -33.65 -52.83 -25.64
CA ALA A 423 -34.24 -53.26 -26.91
C ALA A 423 -33.85 -52.29 -28.04
N ASP A 424 -33.92 -50.99 -27.82
CA ASP A 424 -33.46 -50.00 -28.80
C ASP A 424 -31.99 -50.20 -29.15
N TYR A 425 -31.14 -50.39 -28.14
CA TYR A 425 -29.69 -50.61 -28.34
C TYR A 425 -29.40 -51.85 -29.17
N ILE A 426 -30.16 -52.95 -28.94
CA ILE A 426 -30.03 -54.17 -29.72
C ILE A 426 -30.41 -53.89 -31.18
N LEU A 427 -31.54 -53.23 -31.42
CA LEU A 427 -32.05 -52.96 -32.77
C LEU A 427 -31.10 -52.00 -33.55
N GLU A 428 -30.34 -51.13 -32.85
CA GLU A 428 -29.37 -50.24 -33.46
C GLU A 428 -28.00 -50.89 -33.68
N THR A 429 -27.78 -52.12 -33.20
CA THR A 429 -26.50 -52.81 -33.24
C THR A 429 -26.13 -53.15 -34.70
N LYS A 430 -24.91 -52.83 -35.10
CA LYS A 430 -24.42 -53.12 -36.46
C LYS A 430 -24.11 -54.61 -36.58
N LEU A 431 -24.49 -55.19 -37.73
CA LEU A 431 -24.29 -56.62 -38.00
C LEU A 431 -22.88 -57.12 -37.73
N LYS A 432 -21.86 -56.28 -38.02
CA LYS A 432 -20.45 -56.65 -37.74
C LYS A 432 -20.18 -56.87 -36.27
N GLN A 433 -20.94 -56.30 -35.37
CA GLN A 433 -20.76 -56.43 -33.93
C GLN A 433 -21.38 -57.74 -33.39
N LEU A 434 -22.04 -58.54 -34.26
CA LEU A 434 -22.56 -59.84 -33.93
C LEU A 434 -21.55 -60.96 -34.10
N ALA A 435 -20.29 -60.66 -34.46
CA ALA A 435 -19.25 -61.67 -34.60
C ALA A 435 -18.86 -62.25 -33.24
N ARG A 436 -18.46 -63.54 -33.24
CA ARG A 436 -18.16 -64.30 -32.03
C ARG A 436 -17.07 -63.61 -31.14
N LEU A 437 -16.15 -62.92 -31.75
CA LEU A 437 -15.08 -62.18 -30.99
C LEU A 437 -15.66 -61.01 -30.16
N GLU A 438 -16.84 -60.48 -30.53
CA GLU A 438 -17.42 -59.37 -29.81
C GLU A 438 -18.04 -59.81 -28.46
N GLU A 439 -18.51 -61.06 -28.32
CA GLU A 439 -18.98 -61.56 -27.03
C GLU A 439 -17.88 -61.45 -25.95
N MET A 440 -16.64 -61.87 -26.31
CA MET A 440 -15.51 -61.76 -25.38
C MET A 440 -15.20 -60.33 -24.98
N LYS A 441 -15.34 -59.40 -25.95
CA LYS A 441 -15.14 -58.00 -25.69
C LYS A 441 -16.22 -57.44 -24.77
N ILE A 442 -17.50 -57.80 -25.01
CA ILE A 442 -18.63 -57.41 -24.20
C ILE A 442 -18.41 -57.87 -22.74
N ARG A 443 -18.09 -59.12 -22.54
CA ARG A 443 -17.84 -59.68 -21.21
C ARG A 443 -16.66 -58.99 -20.53
N GLY A 444 -15.57 -58.75 -21.26
CA GLY A 444 -14.42 -58.00 -20.75
C GLY A 444 -14.77 -56.58 -20.31
N GLU A 445 -15.56 -55.87 -21.14
CA GLU A 445 -16.02 -54.52 -20.82
C GLU A 445 -16.92 -54.53 -19.58
N GLN A 446 -17.84 -55.54 -19.49
CA GLN A 446 -18.73 -55.70 -18.32
C GLN A 446 -17.88 -55.90 -17.05
N ASP A 447 -16.84 -56.75 -17.08
CA ASP A 447 -16.00 -57.04 -15.90
C ASP A 447 -15.28 -55.78 -15.45
N GLU A 448 -14.70 -55.03 -16.41
CA GLU A 448 -13.98 -53.77 -16.11
C GLU A 448 -14.93 -52.74 -15.50
N LEU A 449 -16.11 -52.54 -16.10
CA LEU A 449 -17.10 -51.59 -15.61
C LEU A 449 -17.66 -51.98 -14.25
N ALA A 450 -17.89 -53.29 -14.01
CA ALA A 450 -18.35 -53.79 -12.73
C ALA A 450 -17.33 -53.51 -11.62
N LYS A 451 -16.04 -53.71 -11.90
CA LYS A 451 -14.95 -53.38 -10.95
C LYS A 451 -14.91 -51.84 -10.68
N GLU A 452 -15.06 -51.05 -11.75
CA GLU A 452 -15.10 -49.60 -11.63
C GLU A 452 -16.31 -49.17 -10.79
N ARG A 453 -17.47 -49.72 -11.04
CA ARG A 453 -18.68 -49.43 -10.26
C ARG A 453 -18.48 -49.72 -8.78
N GLU A 454 -17.94 -50.88 -8.45
CA GLU A 454 -17.66 -51.31 -7.07
C GLU A 454 -16.69 -50.32 -6.39
N LYS A 455 -15.65 -49.93 -7.11
CA LYS A 455 -14.67 -48.95 -6.61
C LYS A 455 -15.29 -47.61 -6.32
N ILE A 456 -16.11 -47.11 -7.26
CA ILE A 456 -16.79 -45.82 -7.10
C ILE A 456 -17.76 -45.85 -5.89
N LEU A 457 -18.57 -46.91 -5.81
CA LEU A 457 -19.49 -47.08 -4.68
C LEU A 457 -18.77 -47.13 -3.36
N GLY A 458 -17.63 -47.87 -3.31
CA GLY A 458 -16.81 -47.95 -2.12
C GLY A 458 -16.25 -46.61 -1.67
N ILE A 459 -15.94 -45.71 -2.62
CA ILE A 459 -15.46 -44.36 -2.29
C ILE A 459 -16.64 -43.49 -1.81
N LEU A 460 -17.79 -43.54 -2.49
CA LEU A 460 -18.95 -42.75 -2.13
C LEU A 460 -19.53 -43.13 -0.75
N ASP A 461 -19.40 -44.38 -0.35
CA ASP A 461 -19.90 -44.88 0.94
C ASP A 461 -18.91 -44.65 2.09
N SER A 462 -17.69 -44.16 1.82
CA SER A 462 -16.65 -44.05 2.84
C SER A 462 -16.02 -42.63 2.83
N LYS A 463 -16.29 -41.85 3.87
CA LYS A 463 -15.66 -40.54 4.06
C LYS A 463 -14.14 -40.64 4.04
N ALA A 464 -13.59 -41.70 4.62
CA ALA A 464 -12.12 -41.91 4.67
C ALA A 464 -11.54 -42.11 3.27
N LYS A 465 -12.22 -42.92 2.44
CA LYS A 465 -11.77 -43.16 1.06
C LYS A 465 -11.89 -41.93 0.21
N LEU A 466 -12.97 -41.12 0.41
CA LEU A 466 -13.14 -39.85 -0.30
C LEU A 466 -12.04 -38.86 0.09
N LYS A 467 -11.74 -38.73 1.39
CA LYS A 467 -10.62 -37.90 1.86
C LYS A 467 -9.28 -38.36 1.24
N LYS A 468 -9.05 -39.66 1.20
CA LYS A 468 -7.82 -40.23 0.60
C LYS A 468 -7.74 -39.84 -0.89
N LEU A 469 -8.83 -39.96 -1.63
CA LEU A 469 -8.86 -39.59 -3.05
C LEU A 469 -8.51 -38.12 -3.23
N ILE A 470 -9.15 -37.21 -2.44
CA ILE A 470 -8.87 -35.77 -2.50
C ILE A 470 -7.39 -35.51 -2.17
N ARG A 471 -6.85 -36.15 -1.13
CA ARG A 471 -5.43 -36.06 -0.75
C ARG A 471 -4.52 -36.43 -1.91
N ASP A 472 -4.78 -37.60 -2.53
CA ASP A 472 -3.93 -38.12 -3.62
C ASP A 472 -3.98 -37.14 -4.83
N GLU A 473 -5.14 -36.59 -5.16
CA GLU A 473 -5.30 -35.62 -6.24
C GLU A 473 -4.57 -34.31 -5.96
N LEU A 474 -4.71 -33.77 -4.74
CA LEU A 474 -4.00 -32.54 -4.33
C LEU A 474 -2.48 -32.75 -4.40
N THR A 475 -1.99 -33.89 -3.93
CA THR A 475 -0.57 -34.23 -3.95
C THR A 475 -0.06 -34.33 -5.40
N ALA A 476 -0.84 -34.96 -6.27
CA ALA A 476 -0.47 -35.12 -7.69
C ALA A 476 -0.41 -33.76 -8.39
N ASP A 477 -1.40 -32.89 -8.14
CA ASP A 477 -1.41 -31.54 -8.73
C ASP A 477 -0.27 -30.68 -8.18
N ALA A 478 0.04 -30.78 -6.88
CA ALA A 478 1.17 -30.06 -6.28
C ALA A 478 2.51 -30.51 -6.91
N LYS A 479 2.67 -31.83 -7.14
CA LYS A 479 3.86 -32.37 -7.81
C LYS A 479 3.97 -31.87 -9.25
N LYS A 480 2.85 -31.75 -9.96
CA LYS A 480 2.82 -31.36 -11.37
C LYS A 480 3.05 -29.85 -11.57
N PHE A 481 2.46 -29.02 -10.73
CA PHE A 481 2.39 -27.57 -10.92
C PHE A 481 3.13 -26.76 -9.86
N GLY A 482 3.54 -27.36 -8.76
CA GLY A 482 4.20 -26.68 -7.65
C GLY A 482 5.60 -26.19 -8.01
N ASP A 483 6.01 -25.10 -7.40
CA ASP A 483 7.33 -24.51 -7.57
C ASP A 483 7.85 -23.94 -6.25
N ALA A 484 9.06 -23.42 -6.27
CA ALA A 484 9.66 -22.79 -5.08
C ALA A 484 9.04 -21.40 -4.85
N ARG A 485 9.05 -20.98 -3.59
CA ARG A 485 8.66 -19.63 -3.20
C ARG A 485 9.52 -18.59 -3.91
N ARG A 486 8.90 -17.54 -4.44
CA ARG A 486 9.59 -16.43 -5.11
C ARG A 486 9.91 -15.28 -4.16
N SER A 487 8.98 -14.94 -3.26
CA SER A 487 9.12 -13.80 -2.34
C SER A 487 9.65 -14.29 -0.99
N PRO A 488 10.96 -14.13 -0.69
CA PRO A 488 11.50 -14.61 0.59
C PRO A 488 10.93 -13.82 1.77
N LEU A 489 10.75 -14.50 2.89
CA LEU A 489 10.29 -13.91 4.14
C LEU A 489 11.53 -13.59 4.99
N VAL A 490 11.79 -12.32 5.26
CA VAL A 490 13.01 -11.87 5.92
C VAL A 490 12.66 -10.84 7.00
N GLN A 491 13.24 -10.98 8.18
CA GLN A 491 13.11 -9.95 9.21
C GLN A 491 14.05 -8.79 8.89
N ARG A 492 13.52 -7.58 8.87
CA ARG A 492 14.30 -6.35 8.64
C ARG A 492 13.88 -5.27 9.63
N GLN A 493 14.81 -4.43 9.99
CA GLN A 493 14.51 -3.22 10.77
C GLN A 493 13.71 -2.23 9.92
N ALA A 494 12.94 -1.37 10.59
CA ALA A 494 12.18 -0.32 9.91
C ALA A 494 13.12 0.60 9.13
N ALA A 495 12.72 0.97 7.94
CA ALA A 495 13.49 1.90 7.11
C ALA A 495 13.45 3.28 7.74
N GLN A 496 14.60 3.97 7.74
CA GLN A 496 14.72 5.33 8.29
C GLN A 496 15.22 6.28 7.22
N ALA A 497 14.45 7.34 6.99
CA ALA A 497 14.89 8.45 6.16
C ALA A 497 16.00 9.19 6.91
N ILE A 498 17.04 9.58 6.18
CA ILE A 498 18.15 10.32 6.77
C ILE A 498 17.70 11.78 6.97
N ASP A 499 17.98 12.34 8.12
CA ASP A 499 17.66 13.74 8.42
C ASP A 499 18.50 14.64 7.48
N GLU A 500 17.85 15.58 6.83
CA GLU A 500 18.51 16.53 5.92
C GLU A 500 19.66 17.26 6.58
N THR A 501 19.59 17.47 7.89
CA THR A 501 20.64 18.15 8.65
C THR A 501 21.93 17.33 8.75
N GLU A 502 21.84 16.00 8.71
CA GLU A 502 23.03 15.13 8.74
C GLU A 502 23.82 15.16 7.43
N LEU A 503 23.22 15.67 6.38
CA LEU A 503 23.82 15.72 5.04
C LEU A 503 24.65 16.96 4.78
N VAL A 504 24.44 18.01 5.59
CA VAL A 504 25.07 19.32 5.37
C VAL A 504 26.37 19.37 6.17
N PRO A 505 27.52 19.66 5.53
CA PRO A 505 28.75 19.87 6.29
C PRO A 505 28.55 20.97 7.31
N SER A 506 29.00 20.74 8.54
CA SER A 506 28.85 21.71 9.62
C SER A 506 29.89 22.84 9.46
N GLU A 507 29.53 23.90 8.77
CA GLU A 507 30.37 25.07 8.53
C GLU A 507 29.91 26.24 9.42
N PRO A 508 30.88 27.07 9.92
CA PRO A 508 30.49 28.29 10.62
C PRO A 508 29.83 29.29 9.64
N MET A 509 28.74 29.89 10.08
CA MET A 509 27.94 30.82 9.28
C MET A 509 27.55 32.03 10.14
N THR A 510 27.44 33.20 9.52
CA THR A 510 26.88 34.39 10.14
C THR A 510 25.60 34.73 9.39
N VAL A 511 24.46 34.63 10.07
CA VAL A 511 23.16 34.98 9.49
C VAL A 511 22.88 36.45 9.75
N VAL A 512 22.48 37.17 8.70
CA VAL A 512 22.31 38.62 8.73
C VAL A 512 20.88 38.97 8.32
N LEU A 513 20.19 39.77 9.18
CA LEU A 513 18.82 40.26 8.96
C LEU A 513 18.93 41.79 8.78
N SER A 514 18.27 42.29 7.72
CA SER A 514 18.18 43.75 7.48
C SER A 514 16.89 44.33 8.08
N GLU A 515 16.85 45.67 8.26
CA GLU A 515 15.68 46.41 8.78
C GLU A 515 14.43 46.19 7.94
N LYS A 516 14.57 45.96 6.63
CA LYS A 516 13.47 45.69 5.72
C LYS A 516 13.13 44.19 5.63
N GLY A 517 13.70 43.36 6.50
CA GLY A 517 13.38 41.94 6.61
C GLY A 517 14.03 41.08 5.53
N TRP A 518 15.18 41.50 4.98
CA TRP A 518 15.94 40.65 4.05
C TRP A 518 16.93 39.80 4.81
N ILE A 519 17.09 38.53 4.40
CA ILE A 519 17.91 37.55 5.09
C ILE A 519 18.97 36.98 4.14
N ARG A 520 20.18 36.74 4.69
CA ARG A 520 21.29 36.10 3.98
C ARG A 520 22.25 35.48 4.99
N ALA A 521 23.13 34.59 4.51
CA ALA A 521 24.12 33.92 5.37
C ALA A 521 25.50 34.01 4.74
N ALA A 522 26.46 34.50 5.52
CA ALA A 522 27.88 34.59 5.14
C ALA A 522 28.64 33.42 5.76
N LYS A 523 29.65 32.89 5.05
CA LYS A 523 30.56 31.87 5.60
C LYS A 523 31.52 32.48 6.58
N GLY A 524 31.69 31.84 7.74
CA GLY A 524 32.59 32.27 8.81
C GLY A 524 31.88 33.00 9.94
N HIS A 525 32.55 33.08 11.11
CA HIS A 525 32.09 33.83 12.28
C HIS A 525 32.77 35.18 12.44
N ASP A 526 33.79 35.47 11.59
CA ASP A 526 34.55 36.69 11.64
C ASP A 526 34.03 37.77 10.69
N ILE A 527 32.75 37.66 10.33
CA ILE A 527 32.11 38.61 9.43
C ILE A 527 31.52 39.74 10.25
N ASP A 528 31.95 40.98 9.93
CA ASP A 528 31.30 42.17 10.48
C ASP A 528 30.08 42.51 9.60
N ALA A 529 28.91 42.17 10.10
CA ALA A 529 27.66 42.36 9.37
C ALA A 529 27.38 43.82 9.00
N ALA A 530 27.95 44.80 9.78
CA ALA A 530 27.76 46.23 9.51
C ALA A 530 28.51 46.70 8.25
N THR A 531 29.56 45.97 7.84
CA THR A 531 30.35 46.33 6.66
C THR A 531 29.80 45.75 5.35
N LEU A 532 28.76 44.91 5.44
CA LEU A 532 28.15 44.33 4.24
C LEU A 532 27.32 45.38 3.49
N SER A 533 27.21 45.23 2.17
CA SER A 533 26.35 46.13 1.36
C SER A 533 24.89 45.80 1.58
N TYR A 534 24.06 46.84 1.72
CA TYR A 534 22.60 46.72 1.86
C TYR A 534 21.92 47.42 0.70
N ARG A 535 20.68 47.11 0.47
CA ARG A 535 19.87 47.78 -0.57
C ARG A 535 19.62 49.26 -0.19
N ASP A 536 19.36 50.09 -1.18
CA ASP A 536 19.12 51.48 -0.96
C ASP A 536 18.02 51.73 0.09
N GLY A 537 18.38 52.45 1.15
CA GLY A 537 17.47 52.76 2.25
C GLY A 537 17.22 51.59 3.20
N ASP A 538 18.13 50.57 3.21
CA ASP A 538 18.06 49.44 4.15
C ASP A 538 19.36 49.43 4.99
N ALA A 539 19.33 48.78 6.14
CA ALA A 539 20.49 48.73 7.04
C ALA A 539 20.45 47.42 7.84
N LEU A 540 21.51 47.17 8.62
CA LEU A 540 21.59 46.02 9.49
C LEU A 540 20.56 46.11 10.63
N GLN A 541 19.66 45.14 10.72
CA GLN A 541 18.79 44.96 11.88
C GLN A 541 19.46 44.10 12.96
N GLY A 542 20.12 43.02 12.58
CA GLY A 542 20.83 42.16 13.51
C GLY A 542 21.52 41.01 12.82
N SER A 543 22.46 40.38 13.55
CA SER A 543 23.17 39.20 13.03
C SER A 543 23.34 38.18 14.16
N VAL A 544 23.49 36.90 13.77
CA VAL A 544 23.76 35.83 14.73
C VAL A 544 24.76 34.84 14.13
N ARG A 545 25.67 34.36 14.96
CA ARG A 545 26.61 33.27 14.60
C ARG A 545 25.86 31.96 14.70
N ALA A 546 26.00 31.11 13.69
CA ALA A 546 25.32 29.83 13.60
C ALA A 546 26.21 28.81 12.88
N ARG A 547 25.78 27.58 12.81
CA ARG A 547 26.36 26.57 11.92
C ARG A 547 25.36 26.25 10.81
N SER A 548 25.87 25.83 9.67
CA SER A 548 25.03 25.48 8.53
C SER A 548 23.96 24.42 8.88
N THR A 549 24.28 23.55 9.85
CA THR A 549 23.37 22.46 10.31
C THR A 549 22.31 22.94 11.29
N GLN A 550 22.42 24.17 11.82
CA GLN A 550 21.47 24.69 12.82
C GLN A 550 20.26 25.35 12.18
N GLN A 551 19.25 25.61 13.01
CA GLN A 551 18.10 26.43 12.66
C GLN A 551 18.37 27.88 13.07
N VAL A 552 17.79 28.83 12.34
CA VAL A 552 17.72 30.21 12.78
C VAL A 552 16.23 30.56 12.98
N ALA A 553 15.94 31.20 14.12
CA ALA A 553 14.61 31.65 14.46
C ALA A 553 14.55 33.18 14.35
N PHE A 554 13.42 33.71 13.87
CA PHE A 554 13.13 35.14 13.75
C PHE A 554 11.92 35.46 14.59
N LEU A 555 11.93 36.60 15.27
CA LEU A 555 10.76 37.10 15.96
C LEU A 555 10.24 38.33 15.23
N ASP A 556 8.93 38.39 15.06
CA ASP A 556 8.28 39.56 14.47
C ASP A 556 7.81 40.54 15.56
N SER A 557 7.33 41.70 15.12
CA SER A 557 6.89 42.75 16.01
C SER A 557 5.67 42.40 16.87
N GLU A 558 4.97 41.29 16.55
CA GLU A 558 3.82 40.78 17.29
C GLU A 558 4.20 39.64 18.27
N GLY A 559 5.49 39.30 18.36
CA GLY A 559 5.99 38.25 19.26
C GLY A 559 5.81 36.83 18.72
N ARG A 560 5.65 36.67 17.42
CA ARG A 560 5.61 35.34 16.79
C ARG A 560 6.97 34.92 16.31
N ALA A 561 7.28 33.62 16.42
CA ALA A 561 8.55 33.04 15.97
C ALA A 561 8.37 32.31 14.63
N TYR A 562 9.36 32.43 13.78
CA TYR A 562 9.49 31.75 12.49
C TYR A 562 10.86 31.13 12.43
N SER A 563 11.04 29.98 11.78
CA SER A 563 12.36 29.34 11.72
C SER A 563 12.63 28.70 10.37
N THR A 564 13.92 28.60 10.03
CA THR A 564 14.37 27.97 8.79
C THR A 564 15.78 27.42 9.00
N PRO A 565 16.17 26.31 8.29
CA PRO A 565 17.54 25.81 8.36
C PRO A 565 18.53 26.83 7.77
N VAL A 566 19.65 27.04 8.45
CA VAL A 566 20.69 28.02 8.04
C VAL A 566 21.21 27.71 6.63
N HIS A 567 21.45 26.43 6.31
CA HIS A 567 22.02 26.06 5.00
C HIS A 567 21.10 26.39 3.81
N THR A 568 19.82 26.66 4.05
CA THR A 568 18.88 27.01 2.98
C THR A 568 18.88 28.51 2.65
N LEU A 569 19.58 29.30 3.45
CA LEU A 569 19.60 30.75 3.28
C LEU A 569 20.48 31.17 2.09
N PRO A 570 20.13 32.27 1.39
CA PRO A 570 20.96 32.74 0.28
C PRO A 570 22.29 33.26 0.76
N SER A 571 23.32 33.17 -0.10
CA SER A 571 24.66 33.63 0.19
C SER A 571 24.68 35.15 0.36
N ALA A 572 25.55 35.61 1.30
CA ALA A 572 25.78 37.04 1.53
C ALA A 572 26.57 37.73 0.42
N ARG A 573 26.95 37.02 -0.65
CA ARG A 573 27.54 37.66 -1.86
C ARG A 573 26.49 38.55 -2.57
N GLY A 574 25.20 38.26 -2.37
CA GLY A 574 24.08 39.10 -2.87
C GLY A 574 23.34 39.79 -1.74
N ASN A 575 22.26 40.46 -2.07
CA ASN A 575 21.44 41.19 -1.09
C ASN A 575 20.54 40.26 -0.25
N GLY A 576 20.51 38.98 -0.56
CA GLY A 576 19.63 38.01 0.13
C GLY A 576 18.25 37.95 -0.46
N GLU A 577 17.30 37.54 0.35
CA GLU A 577 15.87 37.45 -0.04
C GLU A 577 14.98 37.96 1.09
N PRO A 578 13.79 38.45 0.77
CA PRO A 578 12.86 38.90 1.82
C PRO A 578 12.27 37.70 2.57
N LEU A 579 12.21 37.80 3.89
CA LEU A 579 11.59 36.75 4.73
C LEU A 579 10.13 36.51 4.39
N THR A 580 9.43 37.50 3.84
CA THR A 580 8.06 37.36 3.37
C THR A 580 7.92 36.42 2.16
N GLY A 581 9.04 36.09 1.51
CA GLY A 581 9.07 35.07 0.48
C GLY A 581 9.05 33.62 1.06
N ARG A 582 9.45 33.50 2.32
CA ARG A 582 9.48 32.20 3.02
C ARG A 582 8.27 32.03 3.97
N PHE A 583 7.85 33.14 4.60
CA PHE A 583 6.86 33.15 5.66
C PHE A 583 5.70 34.08 5.32
N SER A 584 4.59 33.89 6.01
CA SER A 584 3.36 34.68 5.80
C SER A 584 2.99 35.41 7.10
N PRO A 585 3.77 36.43 7.49
CA PRO A 585 3.44 37.20 8.70
C PRO A 585 2.14 37.98 8.52
N ALA A 586 1.54 38.43 9.63
CA ALA A 586 0.32 39.24 9.58
C ALA A 586 0.64 40.60 8.89
N PRO A 587 -0.34 41.16 8.16
CA PRO A 587 -0.11 42.47 7.51
C PRO A 587 0.34 43.54 8.51
N GLY A 588 1.35 44.32 8.15
CA GLY A 588 1.88 45.41 8.99
C GLY A 588 2.93 44.97 10.00
N THR A 589 3.25 43.66 10.11
CA THR A 589 4.31 43.21 11.02
C THR A 589 5.69 43.23 10.34
N SER A 590 6.73 43.42 11.12
CA SER A 590 8.12 43.42 10.67
C SER A 590 8.93 42.39 11.51
N PHE A 591 9.99 41.84 10.92
CA PHE A 591 10.92 40.96 11.64
C PHE A 591 11.90 41.83 12.41
N VAL A 592 11.93 41.68 13.73
CA VAL A 592 12.68 42.64 14.61
C VAL A 592 13.96 42.03 15.19
N THR A 593 14.09 40.72 15.25
CA THR A 593 15.27 40.09 15.81
C THR A 593 15.42 38.66 15.35
N LEU A 594 16.59 38.05 15.60
CA LEU A 594 16.88 36.65 15.24
C LEU A 594 17.75 36.01 16.34
N ALA A 595 17.70 34.66 16.39
CA ALA A 595 18.49 33.85 17.30
C ALA A 595 18.82 32.51 16.64
N SER A 596 19.95 31.93 17.01
CA SER A 596 20.33 30.58 16.58
C SER A 596 21.18 29.94 17.68
N ALA A 597 20.89 28.67 17.97
CA ALA A 597 21.62 27.92 19.01
C ALA A 597 21.26 26.41 18.88
N GLU A 598 21.83 25.63 19.79
CA GLU A 598 21.42 24.22 19.94
C GLU A 598 19.98 24.13 20.52
N PRO A 599 19.24 23.08 20.25
CA PRO A 599 17.82 22.98 20.66
C PRO A 599 17.57 23.21 22.16
N ASP A 600 18.46 22.73 23.01
CA ASP A 600 18.32 22.80 24.47
C ASP A 600 18.83 24.12 25.06
N ALA A 601 19.46 24.99 24.26
CA ALA A 601 19.96 26.28 24.69
C ALA A 601 18.82 27.17 25.20
N ARG A 602 19.06 27.92 26.25
CA ARG A 602 18.07 28.76 26.88
C ARG A 602 18.25 30.23 26.49
N PHE A 603 17.12 30.92 26.32
CA PHE A 603 17.06 32.35 26.01
C PHE A 603 16.06 33.04 26.92
N VAL A 604 16.35 34.25 27.34
CA VAL A 604 15.34 35.11 27.93
C VAL A 604 14.65 35.84 26.78
N LEU A 605 13.32 35.69 26.72
CA LEU A 605 12.40 36.45 25.83
C LEU A 605 11.71 37.50 26.67
N ALA A 606 11.70 38.75 26.21
CA ALA A 606 11.14 39.83 27.01
C ALA A 606 10.56 40.94 26.14
N SER A 607 9.73 41.77 26.80
CA SER A 607 9.04 42.88 26.16
C SER A 607 9.51 44.24 26.77
N SER A 608 9.34 45.28 26.00
CA SER A 608 9.69 46.67 26.41
C SER A 608 8.88 47.18 27.62
N HIS A 609 7.83 46.51 28.04
CA HIS A 609 7.10 46.81 29.28
C HIS A 609 7.64 46.01 30.48
N GLY A 610 8.78 45.31 30.33
CA GLY A 610 9.49 44.65 31.42
C GLY A 610 8.99 43.27 31.83
N TYR A 611 8.23 42.60 30.97
CA TYR A 611 7.79 41.22 31.20
C TYR A 611 8.64 40.28 30.38
N GLY A 612 8.91 39.07 30.91
CA GLY A 612 9.65 38.06 30.19
C GLY A 612 9.72 36.72 30.91
N PHE A 613 10.36 35.76 30.24
CA PHE A 613 10.52 34.39 30.73
C PHE A 613 11.73 33.75 30.05
N VAL A 614 12.21 32.67 30.61
CA VAL A 614 13.24 31.83 30.00
C VAL A 614 12.56 30.77 29.15
N THR A 615 13.08 30.49 27.95
CA THR A 615 12.55 29.43 27.08
C THR A 615 13.72 28.71 26.41
N ARG A 616 13.47 27.48 25.94
CA ARG A 616 14.47 26.73 25.17
C ARG A 616 14.39 27.12 23.70
N PHE A 617 15.53 27.07 23.02
CA PHE A 617 15.58 27.43 21.59
C PHE A 617 14.62 26.54 20.76
N GLU A 618 14.51 25.25 21.09
CA GLU A 618 13.58 24.35 20.39
C GLU A 618 12.15 24.84 20.36
N ASN A 619 11.73 25.63 21.37
CA ASN A 619 10.39 26.20 21.42
C ASN A 619 10.18 27.32 20.38
N LEU A 620 11.25 27.94 19.91
CA LEU A 620 11.19 28.95 18.86
C LEU A 620 11.06 28.33 17.46
N ILE A 621 11.32 27.03 17.35
CA ILE A 621 11.28 26.32 16.07
C ILE A 621 9.87 25.90 15.74
N GLY A 622 9.43 26.18 14.50
CA GLY A 622 8.11 25.81 14.03
C GLY A 622 8.05 25.67 12.51
N ARG A 623 7.15 24.82 12.02
CA ARG A 623 6.98 24.57 10.58
C ARG A 623 5.91 25.46 9.94
N ASN A 624 5.17 26.21 10.75
CA ASN A 624 4.04 27.03 10.24
C ASN A 624 4.54 28.31 9.60
N LYS A 625 4.20 28.54 8.34
CA LYS A 625 4.58 29.78 7.62
C LYS A 625 3.97 31.04 8.23
N ALA A 626 2.84 30.93 8.95
CA ALA A 626 2.21 32.05 9.67
C ALA A 626 2.82 32.33 11.04
N GLY A 627 3.89 31.62 11.38
CA GLY A 627 4.61 31.76 12.66
C GLY A 627 3.91 31.11 13.84
N LYS A 628 4.66 30.94 14.93
CA LYS A 628 4.22 30.36 16.19
C LYS A 628 4.18 31.46 17.26
N ALA A 629 3.05 31.65 17.93
CA ALA A 629 2.93 32.67 19.01
C ALA A 629 3.86 32.27 20.16
N MET A 630 4.80 33.14 20.51
CA MET A 630 5.80 32.92 21.56
C MET A 630 5.67 33.93 22.70
N LEU A 631 5.74 35.22 22.40
CA LEU A 631 5.72 36.28 23.42
C LEU A 631 4.39 37.08 23.31
N ASN A 632 3.59 37.00 24.36
CA ASN A 632 2.31 37.76 24.40
C ASN A 632 2.59 39.22 24.83
N LEU A 633 2.43 40.12 23.90
CA LEU A 633 2.68 41.56 24.12
C LEU A 633 1.48 42.28 24.69
N SER A 634 1.74 43.22 25.61
CA SER A 634 0.73 44.20 26.06
C SER A 634 0.61 45.33 25.02
N SER A 635 -0.52 45.97 24.93
CA SER A 635 -0.72 47.11 24.01
C SER A 635 0.39 48.17 24.20
N GLY A 636 1.04 48.55 23.11
CA GLY A 636 2.13 49.52 23.10
C GLY A 636 3.50 48.95 23.47
N SER A 637 3.58 47.66 23.70
CA SER A 637 4.84 46.99 24.04
C SER A 637 5.51 46.40 22.77
N SER A 638 6.84 46.37 22.73
CA SER A 638 7.60 45.79 21.63
C SER A 638 8.46 44.63 22.13
N VAL A 639 8.86 43.76 21.20
CA VAL A 639 9.77 42.64 21.46
C VAL A 639 11.20 43.18 21.66
N LEU A 640 11.89 42.67 22.67
CA LEU A 640 13.34 42.94 22.88
C LEU A 640 14.16 41.78 22.27
N THR A 641 15.40 42.10 21.95
CA THR A 641 16.35 41.09 21.43
C THR A 641 16.55 39.97 22.46
N PRO A 642 16.35 38.70 22.09
CA PRO A 642 16.59 37.58 23.01
C PRO A 642 18.02 37.51 23.45
N SER A 643 18.28 37.14 24.70
CA SER A 643 19.64 36.98 25.24
C SER A 643 19.81 35.54 25.72
N ALA A 644 20.91 34.91 25.32
CA ALA A 644 21.24 33.54 25.71
C ALA A 644 21.55 33.45 27.20
N VAL A 645 21.01 32.43 27.89
CA VAL A 645 21.27 32.14 29.30
C VAL A 645 22.14 30.88 29.34
N ALA A 646 23.38 31.03 29.75
CA ALA A 646 24.32 29.90 29.75
C ALA A 646 24.03 28.95 30.91
N ASN A 647 23.73 29.48 32.10
CA ASN A 647 23.45 28.68 33.27
C ASN A 647 22.44 29.38 34.17
N VAL A 648 21.23 28.85 34.23
CA VAL A 648 20.13 29.44 35.01
C VAL A 648 20.46 29.56 36.51
N ALA A 649 21.33 28.69 37.04
CA ALA A 649 21.71 28.71 38.47
C ALA A 649 22.71 29.81 38.83
N THR A 650 23.53 30.28 37.88
CA THR A 650 24.61 31.22 38.17
C THR A 650 24.48 32.55 37.45
N ASP A 651 23.74 32.59 36.34
CA ASP A 651 23.61 33.82 35.54
C ASP A 651 22.67 34.82 36.20
N ARG A 652 22.83 36.08 35.85
CA ARG A 652 21.94 37.18 36.23
C ARG A 652 21.23 37.70 35.00
N ILE A 653 19.97 38.05 35.16
CA ILE A 653 19.20 38.77 34.13
C ILE A 653 19.23 40.25 34.52
N VAL A 654 19.77 41.08 33.63
CA VAL A 654 19.91 42.49 33.83
C VAL A 654 18.94 43.24 32.91
N ALA A 655 18.08 44.05 33.46
CA ALA A 655 17.11 44.89 32.74
C ALA A 655 17.46 46.37 32.97
N VAL A 656 17.39 47.17 31.90
CA VAL A 656 17.59 48.63 32.02
C VAL A 656 16.50 49.39 31.30
N THR A 657 16.01 50.48 31.96
CA THR A 657 15.03 51.36 31.36
C THR A 657 15.69 52.54 30.62
N SER A 658 14.91 53.20 29.74
CA SER A 658 15.40 54.37 28.99
C SER A 658 15.72 55.57 29.89
N SER A 659 15.28 55.57 31.16
CA SER A 659 15.59 56.56 32.13
C SER A 659 16.75 56.17 33.06
N GLY A 660 17.42 55.06 32.75
CA GLY A 660 18.63 54.61 33.45
C GLY A 660 18.42 53.85 34.75
N ASN A 661 17.20 53.31 34.99
CA ASN A 661 17.02 52.37 36.10
C ASN A 661 17.49 50.98 35.68
N LEU A 662 18.45 50.43 36.41
CA LEU A 662 19.06 49.12 36.13
C LEU A 662 18.72 48.18 37.30
N LEU A 663 18.28 46.95 36.94
CA LEU A 663 17.95 45.93 37.93
C LEU A 663 18.63 44.64 37.48
N ALA A 664 19.35 43.99 38.39
CA ALA A 664 19.88 42.65 38.21
C ALA A 664 19.12 41.68 39.11
N ILE A 665 18.69 40.53 38.55
CA ILE A 665 17.99 39.46 39.31
C ILE A 665 18.70 38.13 38.95
N ALA A 666 18.51 37.12 39.79
CA ALA A 666 19.00 35.77 39.48
C ALA A 666 18.21 35.22 38.29
N ALA A 667 18.83 34.49 37.38
CA ALA A 667 18.16 33.97 36.20
C ALA A 667 17.05 32.95 36.60
N ASN A 668 17.25 32.20 37.69
CA ASN A 668 16.29 31.25 38.21
C ASN A 668 15.03 31.90 38.82
N ASP A 669 15.00 33.24 39.00
CA ASP A 669 13.79 33.96 39.42
C ASP A 669 12.74 34.06 38.29
N LEU A 670 13.15 33.75 37.04
CA LEU A 670 12.22 33.76 35.92
C LEU A 670 11.72 32.35 35.62
N PRO A 671 10.42 32.22 35.32
CA PRO A 671 9.90 30.90 34.92
C PRO A 671 10.44 30.44 33.57
N GLU A 672 10.67 29.14 33.41
CA GLU A 672 10.91 28.54 32.10
C GLU A 672 9.57 28.19 31.50
N LEU A 673 9.21 28.77 30.37
CA LEU A 673 7.92 28.63 29.70
C LEU A 673 8.09 28.34 28.23
N ASP A 674 7.18 27.57 27.67
CA ASP A 674 7.15 27.30 26.22
C ASP A 674 6.68 28.53 25.43
N LYS A 675 5.79 29.34 26.01
CA LYS A 675 5.27 30.59 25.43
C LYS A 675 4.48 31.35 26.49
N GLY A 676 4.24 32.63 26.26
CA GLY A 676 3.37 33.40 27.15
C GLY A 676 3.82 34.84 27.28
N LYS A 677 3.30 35.52 28.29
CA LYS A 677 3.69 36.89 28.65
C LYS A 677 4.91 36.90 29.59
N GLY A 678 5.06 35.84 30.37
CA GLY A 678 6.08 35.73 31.40
C GLY A 678 5.74 36.58 32.63
N ASN A 679 6.72 36.69 33.51
CA ASN A 679 6.62 37.44 34.74
C ASN A 679 7.26 38.85 34.57
N LYS A 680 6.80 39.79 35.40
CA LYS A 680 7.39 41.11 35.41
C LYS A 680 8.82 41.04 35.96
N ILE A 681 9.82 41.55 35.20
CA ILE A 681 11.21 41.56 35.54
C ILE A 681 11.56 42.86 36.28
N ILE A 682 11.27 44.02 35.66
CA ILE A 682 11.55 45.34 36.20
C ILE A 682 10.26 46.17 36.17
N GLU A 683 10.04 47.01 37.19
CA GLU A 683 8.85 47.84 37.28
C GLU A 683 8.99 49.15 36.53
N ILE A 684 8.07 49.46 35.68
CA ILE A 684 7.85 50.81 35.15
C ILE A 684 6.47 51.24 35.63
N PRO A 685 6.37 52.34 36.39
CA PRO A 685 5.09 52.82 36.87
C PRO A 685 4.13 53.12 35.72
N LYS A 686 2.86 52.81 35.89
CA LYS A 686 1.84 52.96 34.84
C LYS A 686 1.82 54.37 34.25
N ALA A 687 2.02 55.40 35.08
CA ALA A 687 2.05 56.79 34.64
C ALA A 687 3.23 57.13 33.73
N LYS A 688 4.28 56.32 33.74
CA LYS A 688 5.50 56.53 32.94
C LYS A 688 5.58 55.63 31.72
N LEU A 689 4.65 54.69 31.52
CA LEU A 689 4.70 53.76 30.37
C LEU A 689 4.66 54.45 29.00
N ALA A 690 4.14 55.71 28.95
CA ALA A 690 4.11 56.48 27.71
C ALA A 690 5.47 57.12 27.38
N THR A 691 6.35 57.31 28.37
CA THR A 691 7.65 58.01 28.20
C THR A 691 8.83 57.18 28.55
N GLU A 692 8.67 56.04 29.22
CA GLU A 692 9.75 55.18 29.66
C GLU A 692 9.47 53.72 29.22
N ARG A 693 10.49 53.07 28.75
CA ARG A 693 10.40 51.64 28.32
C ARG A 693 11.68 50.95 28.76
N VAL A 694 11.61 49.63 28.83
CA VAL A 694 12.82 48.81 28.95
C VAL A 694 13.51 48.84 27.58
N VAL A 695 14.80 49.16 27.61
CA VAL A 695 15.64 49.28 26.40
C VAL A 695 16.26 47.91 26.05
N ALA A 696 16.71 47.17 27.06
CA ALA A 696 17.32 45.89 26.86
C ALA A 696 17.17 45.02 28.12
N ILE A 697 17.10 43.71 27.90
CA ILE A 697 17.20 42.72 28.96
C ILE A 697 18.23 41.68 28.47
N VAL A 698 19.31 41.51 29.25
CA VAL A 698 20.39 40.60 28.88
C VAL A 698 20.70 39.65 30.03
N ALA A 699 21.16 38.45 29.70
CA ALA A 699 21.72 37.51 30.67
C ALA A 699 23.24 37.71 30.70
N ILE A 700 23.81 37.63 31.88
CA ILE A 700 25.27 37.79 32.09
C ILE A 700 25.77 36.69 33.02
N SER A 701 26.86 36.05 32.66
CA SER A 701 27.50 34.97 33.43
C SER A 701 28.68 35.48 34.28
N PRO A 702 29.04 34.77 35.35
CA PRO A 702 30.23 35.12 36.13
C PRO A 702 31.46 35.22 35.23
N GLY A 703 32.23 36.28 35.40
CA GLY A 703 33.46 36.56 34.63
C GLY A 703 33.24 37.48 33.43
N GLN A 704 31.97 37.74 33.08
CA GLN A 704 31.64 38.64 31.97
C GLN A 704 31.48 40.10 32.45
N THR A 705 31.56 41.04 31.51
CA THR A 705 31.35 42.47 31.75
C THR A 705 30.12 42.95 30.97
N LEU A 706 29.22 43.61 31.68
CA LEU A 706 28.07 44.28 31.06
C LEU A 706 28.52 45.64 30.52
N GLN A 707 28.26 45.89 29.22
CA GLN A 707 28.52 47.19 28.59
C GLN A 707 27.19 47.95 28.47
N VAL A 708 27.16 49.11 29.13
CA VAL A 708 26.01 50.02 29.09
C VAL A 708 26.33 51.14 28.10
N ARG A 709 25.52 51.28 27.05
CA ARG A 709 25.76 52.30 26.01
C ARG A 709 24.79 53.51 26.22
N SER A 710 25.41 54.71 26.17
CA SER A 710 24.68 55.99 26.27
C SER A 710 25.31 56.99 25.29
N GLY A 711 24.66 57.15 24.12
CA GLY A 711 25.25 57.91 23.00
C GLY A 711 26.52 57.28 22.48
N GLN A 712 27.58 58.07 22.40
CA GLN A 712 28.88 57.63 21.93
C GLN A 712 29.76 56.99 23.04
N ARG A 713 29.21 56.92 24.27
CA ARG A 713 29.98 56.42 25.43
C ARG A 713 29.51 55.03 25.84
N THR A 714 30.46 54.24 26.32
CA THR A 714 30.22 52.90 26.88
C THR A 714 30.82 52.77 28.28
N MET A 715 30.07 52.22 29.22
CA MET A 715 30.46 51.96 30.58
C MET A 715 30.43 50.46 30.85
N GLY A 716 31.55 49.90 31.25
CA GLY A 716 31.64 48.51 31.63
C GLY A 716 31.31 48.29 33.12
N LEU A 717 30.46 47.32 33.42
CA LEU A 717 30.19 46.88 34.80
C LEU A 717 30.51 45.40 34.88
N LYS A 718 31.50 45.05 35.70
CA LYS A 718 31.86 43.64 35.90
C LYS A 718 30.75 42.90 36.64
N PHE A 719 30.67 41.60 36.46
CA PHE A 719 29.63 40.77 37.09
C PHE A 719 29.45 41.07 38.58
N ASN A 720 30.56 41.23 39.34
CA ASN A 720 30.53 41.54 40.79
C ASN A 720 30.05 42.97 41.07
N GLU A 721 30.25 43.90 40.16
CA GLU A 721 29.81 45.29 40.33
C GLU A 721 28.30 45.42 40.20
N LEU A 722 27.68 44.42 39.57
CA LEU A 722 26.23 44.34 39.47
C LEU A 722 25.56 44.02 40.82
N ASP A 723 26.33 43.65 41.85
CA ASP A 723 25.80 43.46 43.22
C ASP A 723 25.12 44.73 43.73
N ALA A 724 25.60 45.91 43.31
CA ALA A 724 24.98 47.21 43.66
C ALA A 724 23.56 47.40 43.04
N TYR A 725 23.25 46.59 42.04
CA TYR A 725 21.95 46.68 41.29
C TYR A 725 21.09 45.44 41.50
N LEU A 726 21.51 44.53 42.41
CA LEU A 726 20.71 43.37 42.74
C LEU A 726 19.42 43.77 43.46
N GLY A 727 18.30 43.13 43.07
CA GLY A 727 17.05 43.43 43.74
C GLY A 727 16.02 42.31 43.46
N ALA A 728 14.92 42.43 44.14
CA ALA A 728 13.78 41.51 43.90
C ALA A 728 13.16 41.79 42.55
N ARG A 729 12.71 40.76 41.86
CA ARG A 729 11.95 40.85 40.60
C ARG A 729 10.77 41.77 40.78
N ALA A 730 10.42 42.54 39.73
CA ALA A 730 9.31 43.51 39.68
C ALA A 730 9.51 44.74 40.56
N THR A 731 10.80 45.05 40.94
CA THR A 731 11.15 46.33 41.56
C THR A 731 11.65 47.31 40.50
N ARG A 732 11.77 48.58 40.91
CA ARG A 732 12.19 49.66 40.02
C ARG A 732 13.67 49.56 39.61
N GLY A 733 14.51 48.94 40.42
CA GLY A 733 15.97 48.91 40.28
C GLY A 733 16.61 50.23 40.77
N HIS A 734 17.88 50.37 40.49
CA HIS A 734 18.68 51.52 40.94
C HIS A 734 19.10 52.38 39.75
N LEU A 735 19.18 53.69 39.96
CA LEU A 735 19.60 54.62 38.90
C LEU A 735 21.11 54.47 38.63
N LEU A 736 21.49 54.46 37.38
CA LEU A 736 22.86 54.55 36.92
C LEU A 736 23.49 55.90 37.32
N PRO A 737 24.78 56.01 37.41
CA PRO A 737 25.47 57.25 37.73
C PRO A 737 25.07 58.43 36.82
N ARG A 738 25.16 59.63 37.33
CA ARG A 738 24.89 60.85 36.54
C ARG A 738 25.67 60.84 35.23
N GLY A 739 24.98 61.16 34.13
CA GLY A 739 25.56 61.12 32.81
C GLY A 739 25.39 59.80 32.06
N TRP A 740 24.87 58.77 32.74
CA TRP A 740 24.62 57.44 32.13
C TRP A 740 23.12 57.07 32.15
N GLN A 741 22.26 58.01 32.42
CA GLN A 741 20.85 57.76 32.62
C GLN A 741 20.03 57.68 31.33
N LYS A 742 20.62 58.09 30.18
CA LYS A 742 19.94 57.95 28.86
C LYS A 742 20.55 56.69 28.19
N VAL A 743 20.01 55.52 28.55
CA VAL A 743 20.54 54.27 28.05
C VAL A 743 19.92 53.97 26.69
N GLU A 744 20.74 53.53 25.72
CA GLU A 744 20.37 53.13 24.38
C GLU A 744 20.53 51.62 24.13
N GLY A 745 21.30 50.92 24.95
CA GLY A 745 21.47 49.49 24.80
C GLY A 745 22.38 48.87 25.86
N LEU A 746 22.32 47.55 25.93
CA LEU A 746 23.21 46.71 26.72
C LEU A 746 23.84 45.69 25.79
N SER A 747 25.12 45.38 26.07
CA SER A 747 25.78 44.19 25.48
C SER A 747 26.65 43.53 26.55
N VAL A 748 27.04 42.27 26.30
CA VAL A 748 27.86 41.49 27.25
C VAL A 748 29.14 41.07 26.54
N GLU A 749 30.27 41.26 27.21
CA GLU A 749 31.60 40.89 26.73
C GLU A 749 32.30 39.91 27.67
#